data_ddf50f5d6057554387f03dfe4033d77b
#
_entry.id   ddf50f5d6057554387f03dfe4033d77b
#
_cell.length_a   1.000
_cell.length_b   1.000
_cell.length_c   1.000
_cell.angle_alpha   90.00
_cell.angle_beta   90.00
_cell.angle_gamma   90.00
#
_symmetry.space_group_name_H-M   'P 1'
#
loop_
_entity.id
_entity.type
_entity.pdbx_description
1 polymer ?
#
loop_
_entity_poly.entity_id
_entity_poly.type
_entity_poly.pdbx_seq_one_letter_code
_entity_poly.pdbx_strand_id
1 'polypeptide(L)'
;MCLSMDKNVEKRLIQKLVNEYEKTTTLYADFSLAVMNLLLQLLTEKDIKYQHISNREKDIAKIPEKIRRKNKEGTIYKKIQDIQDLAGVRIVFYLESDKANFINILNKEFGRIIKEGEEKYKQGGYNATHFILELDDERAKLTEYKRFSTLKCELQLTSSLYHAWSEVEHDITYKTLEDTITRLEELGLGDIRTAFSKVMEEHIQVGSLQLDNLKEKYEKMLLAEGVFGIDFIGEIQNSKSNDDTHSNLEFIENYFNKKPEEVLSIIKTILSKKPLSAKVIYHFVDQKMYGKTHTDLILKCLEIMEGQRMWYMKFDEVFELVIKLQCNEDKEISNKAIAVLKKIVEYDYVLMTETKVGYSFQRMALDYVLNWSDEDRKKNISIIGVLAEEILSSDISGTTSSTMDTITLHTSTVDPTEFLRKMRKETIDLLFNLIESSDDVGIKLKLIRILAKVSQPPSHGGSDEVINMIRADNKYLAEVYRKLTFGFGKGVKSLAIASTIEKQLGWINKSERLKTPESEQLQEDILADKKYNMFRLLVGDHPYLQEEIVLRNKKLESLFKKITEKTLDKWIEDLNYIASQRDLIEEWQFGSFKFFLRKIARHKPNIMVGILEQNFKTDNSITKYFLTDILNEFREAGHINIWDLYVKRIISKKAHHLVSAIVFSINLDEKMDVSSAIRDKDLSLIQQIVEQTKPFEFLKGKDDRILHFALIGTMARNYIKNKKMMEELIIKELKINPENVHIYINELFSATRNSITFDAWNIKNLNFLSKKIIESNNLGWEYQQLLLSISKVNPSTVFEVFKARIKLGKKTKKSESHSDRYEAIPYHINPDLQTYISGHPQYKETMINWITDMTWDWSIYNWGLSHFIERTGGKSSELLMILMEKGDKDSLMKVARIIRDTNNSNIELCLEVIKRTKNKAIINQIDTALRSTGVVMGHYGIAEAYENKAKMLESYKNDKNLQVKNFVNRMIKSFTEGATAERKRVDEETGRRKIRFEEGL
;
A
#
# COMPACT_ATOMS: atom_id res chain seq x y z
N MET A 1 17.89 -12.12 -66.69
CA MET A 1 16.56 -12.62 -67.11
C MET A 1 15.84 -13.14 -65.90
N CYS A 2 15.13 -12.31 -65.19
CA CYS A 2 14.29 -12.75 -64.06
C CYS A 2 13.00 -13.26 -64.70
N LEU A 3 12.77 -14.57 -64.63
CA LEU A 3 11.46 -15.16 -64.89
C LEU A 3 10.48 -14.67 -63.85
N SER A 4 9.61 -13.71 -64.21
CA SER A 4 8.51 -13.28 -63.40
C SER A 4 7.53 -14.43 -63.22
N MET A 5 7.36 -14.89 -62.01
CA MET A 5 6.38 -15.91 -61.62
C MET A 5 4.97 -15.42 -62.02
N ASP A 6 4.15 -16.30 -62.59
CA ASP A 6 2.74 -15.96 -62.92
C ASP A 6 2.03 -15.45 -61.67
N LYS A 7 1.38 -14.28 -61.74
CA LYS A 7 0.68 -13.62 -60.62
C LYS A 7 -0.33 -14.53 -59.93
N ASN A 8 -0.96 -15.45 -60.62
CA ASN A 8 -1.91 -16.41 -60.08
C ASN A 8 -1.21 -17.52 -59.28
N VAL A 9 -0.04 -17.96 -59.75
CA VAL A 9 0.79 -18.95 -59.07
C VAL A 9 1.38 -18.34 -57.79
N GLU A 10 1.85 -17.09 -57.88
CA GLU A 10 2.35 -16.34 -56.71
C GLU A 10 1.26 -16.17 -55.66
N LYS A 11 0.06 -15.76 -56.03
CA LYS A 11 -1.06 -15.58 -55.09
C LYS A 11 -1.44 -16.88 -54.39
N ARG A 12 -1.47 -18.00 -55.10
CA ARG A 12 -1.75 -19.33 -54.51
C ARG A 12 -0.65 -19.77 -53.57
N LEU A 13 0.61 -19.53 -53.89
CA LEU A 13 1.74 -19.85 -53.05
C LEU A 13 1.72 -19.02 -51.73
N ILE A 14 1.47 -17.73 -51.85
CA ILE A 14 1.32 -16.84 -50.69
C ILE A 14 0.20 -17.32 -49.78
N GLN A 15 -0.99 -17.61 -50.35
CA GLN A 15 -2.12 -18.08 -49.57
C GLN A 15 -1.83 -19.41 -48.87
N LYS A 16 -1.15 -20.31 -49.51
CA LYS A 16 -0.70 -21.59 -48.92
C LYS A 16 0.22 -21.35 -47.73
N LEU A 17 1.24 -20.52 -47.91
CA LEU A 17 2.23 -20.25 -46.84
C LEU A 17 1.61 -19.48 -45.67
N VAL A 18 0.70 -18.56 -45.94
CA VAL A 18 -0.06 -17.86 -44.87
C VAL A 18 -0.90 -18.83 -44.06
N ASN A 19 -1.67 -19.72 -44.72
CA ASN A 19 -2.49 -20.73 -44.04
C ASN A 19 -1.65 -21.74 -43.22
N GLU A 20 -0.46 -22.09 -43.71
CA GLU A 20 0.51 -22.93 -42.97
C GLU A 20 0.99 -22.18 -41.70
N TYR A 21 1.27 -20.89 -41.82
CA TYR A 21 1.71 -20.08 -40.68
C TYR A 21 0.62 -19.86 -39.66
N GLU A 22 -0.62 -19.56 -40.11
CA GLU A 22 -1.77 -19.39 -39.21
C GLU A 22 -1.95 -20.60 -38.27
N LYS A 23 -1.72 -21.81 -38.75
CA LYS A 23 -1.80 -23.04 -37.98
C LYS A 23 -0.61 -23.25 -36.99
N THR A 24 0.49 -22.57 -37.22
CA THR A 24 1.74 -22.75 -36.46
C THR A 24 2.20 -21.49 -35.75
N THR A 25 1.42 -20.41 -35.77
CA THR A 25 1.80 -19.12 -35.14
C THR A 25 2.11 -19.28 -33.66
N THR A 26 1.28 -20.01 -32.93
CA THR A 26 1.50 -20.30 -31.49
C THR A 26 2.80 -21.06 -31.26
N LEU A 27 3.16 -21.98 -32.13
CA LEU A 27 4.43 -22.72 -32.05
C LEU A 27 5.64 -21.79 -32.22
N TYR A 28 5.56 -20.79 -33.10
CA TYR A 28 6.63 -19.79 -33.26
C TYR A 28 6.66 -18.78 -32.11
N ALA A 29 5.52 -18.44 -31.56
CA ALA A 29 5.45 -17.63 -30.35
C ALA A 29 6.11 -18.34 -29.16
N ASP A 30 5.73 -19.60 -28.91
CA ASP A 30 6.34 -20.43 -27.86
C ASP A 30 7.86 -20.60 -28.08
N PHE A 31 8.28 -20.78 -29.31
CA PHE A 31 9.69 -20.92 -29.64
C PHE A 31 10.47 -19.62 -29.40
N SER A 32 9.94 -18.47 -29.79
CA SER A 32 10.58 -17.18 -29.51
C SER A 32 10.72 -16.93 -28.02
N LEU A 33 9.72 -17.31 -27.22
CA LEU A 33 9.76 -17.23 -25.77
C LEU A 33 10.80 -18.19 -25.16
N ALA A 34 10.89 -19.41 -25.65
CA ALA A 34 11.89 -20.38 -25.20
C ALA A 34 13.32 -19.88 -25.47
N VAL A 35 13.56 -19.35 -26.67
CA VAL A 35 14.86 -18.75 -27.02
C VAL A 35 15.16 -17.53 -26.14
N MET A 36 14.17 -16.66 -25.92
CA MET A 36 14.32 -15.50 -25.04
C MET A 36 14.75 -15.91 -23.62
N ASN A 37 14.12 -16.94 -23.05
CA ASN A 37 14.46 -17.42 -21.71
C ASN A 37 15.88 -18.00 -21.63
N LEU A 38 16.32 -18.74 -22.68
CA LEU A 38 17.71 -19.24 -22.76
C LEU A 38 18.71 -18.09 -22.82
N LEU A 39 18.41 -17.06 -23.61
CA LEU A 39 19.28 -15.87 -23.73
C LEU A 39 19.28 -15.06 -22.45
N LEU A 40 18.14 -14.94 -21.78
CA LEU A 40 18.02 -14.26 -20.49
C LEU A 40 18.86 -14.98 -19.41
N GLN A 41 18.81 -16.30 -19.38
CA GLN A 41 19.65 -17.08 -18.48
C GLN A 41 21.14 -16.81 -18.77
N LEU A 42 21.53 -16.82 -20.05
CA LEU A 42 22.91 -16.53 -20.45
C LEU A 42 23.38 -15.14 -20.05
N LEU A 43 22.52 -14.11 -20.25
CA LEU A 43 22.79 -12.74 -19.80
C LEU A 43 23.00 -12.67 -18.28
N THR A 44 22.16 -13.37 -17.53
CA THR A 44 22.21 -13.39 -16.06
C THR A 44 23.44 -14.13 -15.56
N GLU A 45 23.73 -15.32 -16.08
CA GLU A 45 24.88 -16.12 -15.66
C GLU A 45 26.25 -15.45 -15.95
N LYS A 46 26.29 -14.67 -17.01
CA LYS A 46 27.50 -13.95 -17.41
C LYS A 46 27.52 -12.49 -16.96
N ASP A 47 26.55 -12.09 -16.17
CA ASP A 47 26.40 -10.73 -15.61
C ASP A 47 26.52 -9.62 -16.66
N ILE A 48 25.86 -9.79 -17.81
CA ILE A 48 25.86 -8.79 -18.88
C ILE A 48 24.70 -7.84 -18.68
N LYS A 49 24.98 -6.55 -18.67
CA LYS A 49 23.97 -5.51 -18.52
C LYS A 49 23.22 -5.27 -19.82
N TYR A 50 21.91 -5.28 -19.72
CA TYR A 50 21.00 -4.98 -20.83
C TYR A 50 19.84 -4.11 -20.35
N GLN A 51 19.24 -3.35 -21.24
CA GLN A 51 18.11 -2.49 -20.93
C GLN A 51 16.79 -3.26 -21.03
N HIS A 52 16.63 -4.03 -22.13
CA HIS A 52 15.38 -4.72 -22.43
C HIS A 52 15.63 -5.95 -23.28
N ILE A 53 14.85 -7.00 -23.03
CA ILE A 53 14.75 -8.17 -23.91
C ILE A 53 13.28 -8.43 -24.23
N SER A 54 12.99 -8.72 -25.47
CA SER A 54 11.62 -9.02 -25.92
C SER A 54 11.62 -10.10 -26.99
N ASN A 55 10.52 -10.83 -27.06
CA ASN A 55 10.27 -11.82 -28.09
C ASN A 55 9.01 -11.48 -28.88
N ARG A 56 8.93 -11.99 -30.08
CA ARG A 56 7.74 -11.86 -30.93
C ARG A 56 7.67 -12.97 -31.97
N GLU A 57 6.49 -13.33 -32.36
CA GLU A 57 6.20 -13.99 -33.61
C GLU A 57 5.94 -12.97 -34.73
N LYS A 58 6.12 -13.35 -35.95
CA LYS A 58 5.89 -12.46 -37.08
C LYS A 58 4.40 -12.24 -37.28
N ASP A 59 3.99 -10.99 -37.46
CA ASP A 59 2.62 -10.63 -37.83
C ASP A 59 2.22 -11.29 -39.16
N ILE A 60 1.12 -12.06 -39.13
CA ILE A 60 0.57 -12.77 -40.28
C ILE A 60 0.31 -11.80 -41.47
N ALA A 61 -0.16 -10.58 -41.16
CA ALA A 61 -0.43 -9.56 -42.16
C ALA A 61 0.79 -9.12 -42.97
N LYS A 62 2.00 -9.28 -42.39
CA LYS A 62 3.28 -8.89 -43.06
C LYS A 62 3.92 -9.98 -43.88
N ILE A 63 3.44 -11.22 -43.78
CA ILE A 63 4.01 -12.36 -44.55
C ILE A 63 3.81 -12.23 -46.03
N PRO A 64 2.61 -11.87 -46.56
CA PRO A 64 2.41 -11.70 -48.01
C PRO A 64 3.35 -10.66 -48.62
N GLU A 65 3.55 -9.56 -47.93
CA GLU A 65 4.43 -8.48 -48.38
C GLU A 65 5.88 -8.93 -48.43
N LYS A 66 6.36 -9.63 -47.41
CA LYS A 66 7.71 -10.18 -47.35
C LYS A 66 7.97 -11.17 -48.51
N ILE A 67 7.02 -12.08 -48.75
CA ILE A 67 7.14 -13.06 -49.83
C ILE A 67 7.23 -12.35 -51.19
N ARG A 68 6.36 -11.37 -51.47
CA ARG A 68 6.38 -10.59 -52.72
C ARG A 68 7.70 -9.86 -52.91
N ARG A 69 8.23 -9.24 -51.85
CA ARG A 69 9.51 -8.53 -51.90
C ARG A 69 10.65 -9.51 -52.22
N LYS A 70 10.68 -10.66 -51.55
CA LYS A 70 11.73 -11.66 -51.74
C LYS A 70 11.65 -12.35 -53.10
N ASN A 71 10.44 -12.56 -53.64
CA ASN A 71 10.23 -13.03 -55.00
C ASN A 71 10.81 -12.05 -56.03
N LYS A 72 10.62 -10.73 -55.81
CA LYS A 72 11.24 -9.70 -56.68
C LYS A 72 12.78 -9.70 -56.60
N GLU A 73 13.31 -10.08 -55.44
CA GLU A 73 14.76 -10.23 -55.20
C GLU A 73 15.29 -11.58 -55.71
N GLY A 74 14.44 -12.44 -56.31
CA GLY A 74 14.87 -13.74 -56.85
C GLY A 74 14.84 -14.91 -55.87
N THR A 75 14.37 -14.68 -54.65
CA THR A 75 14.32 -15.73 -53.62
C THR A 75 12.87 -16.23 -53.49
N ILE A 76 12.63 -17.50 -53.84
CA ILE A 76 11.31 -18.12 -53.77
C ILE A 76 11.23 -19.05 -52.55
N TYR A 77 10.34 -18.73 -51.60
CA TYR A 77 10.05 -19.59 -50.44
C TYR A 77 9.10 -20.72 -50.87
N LYS A 78 9.50 -21.98 -50.63
CA LYS A 78 8.69 -23.17 -50.96
C LYS A 78 7.87 -23.65 -49.74
N LYS A 79 8.40 -23.48 -48.54
CA LYS A 79 7.80 -23.86 -47.27
C LYS A 79 7.84 -22.67 -46.30
N ILE A 80 6.97 -22.67 -45.31
CA ILE A 80 6.94 -21.60 -44.33
C ILE A 80 8.26 -21.53 -43.52
N GLN A 81 8.91 -22.66 -43.26
CA GLN A 81 10.19 -22.76 -42.57
C GLN A 81 11.36 -22.12 -43.34
N ASP A 82 11.21 -21.86 -44.64
CA ASP A 82 12.23 -21.12 -45.40
C ASP A 82 12.34 -19.66 -44.92
N ILE A 83 11.30 -19.14 -44.26
CA ILE A 83 11.28 -17.81 -43.71
C ILE A 83 11.95 -17.84 -42.34
N GLN A 84 13.11 -17.24 -42.19
CA GLN A 84 13.99 -17.37 -41.05
C GLN A 84 13.63 -16.48 -39.85
N ASP A 85 12.71 -15.51 -40.03
CA ASP A 85 12.32 -14.50 -39.02
C ASP A 85 10.85 -14.63 -38.57
N LEU A 86 10.32 -15.85 -38.57
CA LEU A 86 8.97 -16.14 -38.08
C LEU A 86 8.90 -16.06 -36.56
N ALA A 87 9.97 -16.45 -35.86
CA ALA A 87 10.22 -16.18 -34.46
C ALA A 87 11.35 -15.14 -34.37
N GLY A 88 11.24 -14.20 -33.43
CA GLY A 88 12.26 -13.16 -33.23
C GLY A 88 12.45 -12.86 -31.73
N VAL A 89 13.68 -12.59 -31.35
CA VAL A 89 14.06 -12.05 -30.05
C VAL A 89 14.88 -10.81 -30.29
N ARG A 90 14.64 -9.76 -29.49
CA ARG A 90 15.44 -8.53 -29.53
C ARG A 90 16.02 -8.29 -28.15
N ILE A 91 17.31 -7.99 -28.09
CA ILE A 91 18.00 -7.53 -26.87
C ILE A 91 18.51 -6.11 -27.12
N VAL A 92 18.18 -5.22 -26.23
CA VAL A 92 18.67 -3.84 -26.19
C VAL A 92 19.67 -3.74 -25.05
N PHE A 93 20.92 -3.49 -25.37
CA PHE A 93 21.97 -3.26 -24.39
C PHE A 93 22.06 -1.79 -24.00
N TYR A 94 22.63 -1.46 -22.85
CA TYR A 94 22.88 -0.08 -22.51
C TYR A 94 23.92 0.55 -23.45
N LEU A 95 25.00 -0.19 -23.73
CA LEU A 95 26.14 0.31 -24.50
C LEU A 95 26.52 -0.68 -25.63
N GLU A 96 27.26 -0.20 -26.61
CA GLU A 96 27.79 -1.05 -27.70
C GLU A 96 28.83 -2.05 -27.21
N SER A 97 29.62 -1.69 -26.21
CA SER A 97 30.58 -2.62 -25.55
C SER A 97 29.87 -3.79 -24.88
N ASP A 98 28.71 -3.59 -24.25
CA ASP A 98 27.93 -4.68 -23.65
C ASP A 98 27.39 -5.63 -24.74
N LYS A 99 26.91 -5.08 -25.89
CA LYS A 99 26.48 -5.83 -27.05
C LYS A 99 27.65 -6.67 -27.63
N ALA A 100 28.80 -6.07 -27.80
CA ALA A 100 29.98 -6.75 -28.34
C ALA A 100 30.45 -7.90 -27.42
N ASN A 101 30.44 -7.67 -26.11
CA ASN A 101 30.75 -8.70 -25.13
C ASN A 101 29.78 -9.87 -25.21
N PHE A 102 28.47 -9.57 -25.30
CA PHE A 102 27.45 -10.60 -25.43
C PHE A 102 27.61 -11.42 -26.70
N ILE A 103 27.91 -10.81 -27.83
CA ILE A 103 28.16 -11.50 -29.10
C ILE A 103 29.28 -12.53 -28.95
N ASN A 104 30.38 -12.18 -28.29
CA ASN A 104 31.50 -13.09 -28.04
C ASN A 104 31.09 -14.30 -27.18
N ILE A 105 30.19 -14.08 -26.22
CA ILE A 105 29.66 -15.14 -25.35
C ILE A 105 28.65 -15.99 -26.10
N LEU A 106 27.74 -15.37 -26.83
CA LEU A 106 26.72 -16.04 -27.64
C LEU A 106 27.35 -17.05 -28.58
N ASN A 107 28.45 -16.67 -29.28
CA ASN A 107 29.15 -17.52 -30.21
C ASN A 107 29.80 -18.76 -29.54
N LYS A 108 30.11 -18.68 -28.26
CA LYS A 108 30.72 -19.79 -27.48
C LYS A 108 29.68 -20.71 -26.83
N GLU A 109 28.60 -20.16 -26.33
CA GLU A 109 27.72 -20.81 -25.35
C GLU A 109 26.33 -21.21 -25.93
N PHE A 110 25.87 -20.60 -27.00
CA PHE A 110 24.50 -20.85 -27.47
C PHE A 110 24.34 -22.14 -28.30
N GLY A 111 25.39 -22.73 -28.79
CA GLY A 111 25.40 -24.02 -29.46
C GLY A 111 25.34 -23.93 -30.99
N ARG A 112 24.19 -23.63 -31.63
CA ARG A 112 24.09 -23.61 -33.11
C ARG A 112 23.65 -22.29 -33.65
N ILE A 113 24.54 -21.58 -34.33
CA ILE A 113 24.26 -20.34 -35.05
C ILE A 113 24.35 -20.67 -36.53
N ILE A 114 23.20 -20.56 -37.26
CA ILE A 114 23.11 -20.91 -38.68
C ILE A 114 23.69 -19.82 -39.57
N LYS A 115 23.56 -18.56 -39.11
CA LYS A 115 24.06 -17.40 -39.82
C LYS A 115 24.72 -16.47 -38.80
N GLU A 116 26.01 -16.29 -38.99
CA GLU A 116 26.80 -15.34 -38.19
C GLU A 116 26.33 -13.90 -38.39
N GLY A 117 26.54 -13.07 -37.37
CA GLY A 117 26.01 -11.73 -37.28
C GLY A 117 26.21 -10.89 -38.51
N GLU A 118 25.17 -10.63 -39.23
CA GLU A 118 25.14 -9.68 -40.31
C GLU A 118 24.81 -8.32 -39.74
N GLU A 119 25.79 -7.41 -39.74
CA GLU A 119 25.49 -6.01 -39.44
C GLU A 119 24.62 -5.44 -40.57
N LYS A 120 23.40 -5.14 -40.27
CA LYS A 120 22.50 -4.50 -41.23
C LYS A 120 22.61 -3.00 -41.11
N TYR A 121 23.56 -2.43 -41.83
CA TYR A 121 23.55 -0.99 -42.13
C TYR A 121 22.54 -0.74 -43.28
N LYS A 122 21.40 -0.17 -42.98
CA LYS A 122 20.58 0.48 -44.02
C LYS A 122 21.12 1.89 -44.26
N GLN A 123 21.14 2.29 -45.55
CA GLN A 123 21.27 3.70 -45.90
C GLN A 123 20.15 4.46 -45.18
N GLY A 124 20.53 5.24 -44.14
CA GLY A 124 19.58 5.86 -43.21
C GLY A 124 19.86 5.59 -41.77
N GLY A 125 20.86 4.75 -41.42
CA GLY A 125 21.41 4.67 -40.05
C GLY A 125 20.91 3.54 -39.14
N TYR A 126 20.06 2.61 -39.60
CA TYR A 126 19.66 1.44 -38.80
C TYR A 126 20.88 0.56 -38.51
N ASN A 127 21.23 0.41 -37.24
CA ASN A 127 22.33 -0.42 -36.80
C ASN A 127 21.87 -1.48 -35.79
N ALA A 128 21.69 -2.71 -36.24
CA ALA A 128 21.47 -3.86 -35.40
C ALA A 128 22.20 -5.08 -35.95
N THR A 129 22.75 -5.89 -35.09
CA THR A 129 23.39 -7.15 -35.45
C THR A 129 22.35 -8.27 -35.41
N HIS A 130 22.18 -8.98 -36.53
CA HIS A 130 21.18 -10.03 -36.68
C HIS A 130 21.85 -11.42 -36.73
N PHE A 131 21.37 -12.32 -35.92
CA PHE A 131 21.74 -13.75 -35.91
C PHE A 131 20.51 -14.57 -36.26
N ILE A 132 20.74 -15.74 -36.88
CA ILE A 132 19.71 -16.75 -37.02
C ILE A 132 20.12 -17.93 -36.14
N LEU A 133 19.31 -18.16 -35.10
CA LEU A 133 19.55 -19.18 -34.09
C LEU A 133 18.67 -20.40 -34.33
N GLU A 134 19.20 -21.57 -34.00
CA GLU A 134 18.53 -22.85 -33.99
C GLU A 134 18.97 -23.59 -32.71
N LEU A 135 18.08 -24.37 -32.09
CA LEU A 135 18.50 -25.21 -30.95
C LEU A 135 19.52 -26.25 -31.41
N ASP A 136 20.56 -26.45 -30.58
CA ASP A 136 21.52 -27.53 -30.84
C ASP A 136 20.86 -28.92 -30.71
N ASP A 137 21.53 -29.93 -31.24
CA ASP A 137 20.98 -31.30 -31.29
C ASP A 137 20.73 -31.90 -29.92
N GLU A 138 21.45 -31.46 -28.87
CA GLU A 138 21.25 -31.96 -27.51
C GLU A 138 19.99 -31.32 -26.88
N ARG A 139 19.84 -29.99 -26.99
CA ARG A 139 18.65 -29.32 -26.51
C ARG A 139 17.39 -29.74 -27.29
N ALA A 140 17.50 -29.94 -28.59
CA ALA A 140 16.40 -30.39 -29.43
C ALA A 140 15.89 -31.80 -29.09
N LYS A 141 16.66 -32.62 -28.37
CA LYS A 141 16.23 -33.94 -27.87
C LYS A 141 15.40 -33.87 -26.59
N LEU A 142 15.55 -32.81 -25.81
CA LEU A 142 14.81 -32.64 -24.57
C LEU A 142 13.30 -32.56 -24.83
N THR A 143 12.51 -33.18 -23.97
CA THR A 143 11.05 -33.30 -24.16
C THR A 143 10.38 -31.94 -24.36
N GLU A 144 10.78 -30.94 -23.59
CA GLU A 144 10.24 -29.57 -23.62
C GLU A 144 10.60 -28.82 -24.91
N TYR A 145 11.74 -29.12 -25.53
CA TYR A 145 12.23 -28.43 -26.73
C TYR A 145 12.05 -29.22 -28.03
N LYS A 146 11.72 -30.51 -27.96
CA LYS A 146 11.59 -31.39 -29.13
C LYS A 146 10.67 -30.82 -30.22
N ARG A 147 9.60 -30.14 -29.83
CA ARG A 147 8.65 -29.50 -30.77
C ARG A 147 9.25 -28.34 -31.56
N PHE A 148 10.42 -27.84 -31.16
CA PHE A 148 11.11 -26.71 -31.80
C PHE A 148 12.33 -27.12 -32.63
N SER A 149 12.60 -28.40 -32.79
CA SER A 149 13.86 -28.96 -33.31
C SER A 149 14.29 -28.47 -34.70
N THR A 150 13.38 -27.88 -35.46
CA THR A 150 13.69 -27.39 -36.84
C THR A 150 13.35 -25.92 -37.04
N LEU A 151 12.99 -25.23 -35.94
CA LEU A 151 12.56 -23.84 -36.02
C LEU A 151 13.78 -22.92 -35.93
N LYS A 152 13.66 -21.79 -36.66
CA LYS A 152 14.65 -20.72 -36.67
C LYS A 152 14.12 -19.49 -35.96
N CYS A 153 15.00 -18.82 -35.21
CA CYS A 153 14.71 -17.58 -34.54
C CYS A 153 15.68 -16.48 -34.96
N GLU A 154 15.18 -15.34 -35.36
CA GLU A 154 15.99 -14.16 -35.62
C GLU A 154 16.30 -13.48 -34.28
N LEU A 155 17.57 -13.38 -33.91
CA LEU A 155 18.03 -12.60 -32.78
C LEU A 155 18.54 -11.25 -33.27
N GLN A 156 17.96 -10.16 -32.75
CA GLN A 156 18.35 -8.78 -33.04
C GLN A 156 19.04 -8.18 -31.79
N LEU A 157 20.26 -7.74 -31.96
CA LEU A 157 21.06 -7.10 -30.92
C LEU A 157 21.30 -5.64 -31.25
N THR A 158 20.95 -4.73 -30.35
CA THR A 158 21.16 -3.29 -30.55
C THR A 158 21.49 -2.63 -29.19
N SER A 159 21.98 -1.40 -29.20
CA SER A 159 22.13 -0.62 -27.96
C SER A 159 21.06 0.46 -27.81
N SER A 160 20.92 1.02 -26.63
CA SER A 160 19.85 1.95 -26.28
C SER A 160 19.77 3.16 -27.20
N LEU A 161 20.88 3.79 -27.52
CA LEU A 161 20.91 4.94 -28.41
C LEU A 161 20.50 4.58 -29.85
N TYR A 162 21.04 3.49 -30.37
CA TYR A 162 20.70 3.03 -31.70
C TYR A 162 19.24 2.54 -31.79
N HIS A 163 18.75 1.90 -30.74
CA HIS A 163 17.36 1.47 -30.66
C HIS A 163 16.42 2.67 -30.66
N ALA A 164 16.63 3.65 -29.77
CA ALA A 164 15.82 4.85 -29.68
C ALA A 164 15.76 5.60 -31.02
N TRP A 165 16.92 5.78 -31.66
CA TRP A 165 17.00 6.42 -32.96
C TRP A 165 16.24 5.61 -34.03
N SER A 166 16.41 4.29 -34.06
CA SER A 166 15.75 3.39 -35.01
C SER A 166 14.22 3.40 -34.89
N GLU A 167 13.69 3.47 -33.66
CA GLU A 167 12.23 3.55 -33.45
C GLU A 167 11.68 4.91 -33.93
N VAL A 168 12.41 6.01 -33.72
CA VAL A 168 12.03 7.34 -34.19
C VAL A 168 12.09 7.41 -35.72
N GLU A 169 13.16 6.92 -36.33
CA GLU A 169 13.33 6.87 -37.77
C GLU A 169 12.24 6.04 -38.43
N HIS A 170 11.97 4.86 -37.88
CA HIS A 170 10.92 3.97 -38.35
C HIS A 170 9.52 4.59 -38.23
N ASP A 171 9.24 5.31 -37.16
CA ASP A 171 7.95 5.95 -36.95
C ASP A 171 7.71 7.10 -37.92
N ILE A 172 8.73 7.85 -38.22
CA ILE A 172 8.67 9.02 -39.09
C ILE A 172 8.73 8.61 -40.57
N THR A 173 9.65 7.72 -40.95
CA THR A 173 9.88 7.40 -42.35
C THR A 173 9.03 6.27 -42.87
N TYR A 174 8.63 5.28 -42.07
CA TYR A 174 7.93 4.09 -42.50
C TYR A 174 6.41 4.18 -42.38
N LYS A 175 5.90 4.97 -41.43
CA LYS A 175 4.44 5.17 -41.28
C LYS A 175 3.91 6.32 -42.13
N THR A 176 4.78 7.18 -42.58
CA THR A 176 4.43 8.18 -43.58
C THR A 176 4.47 7.50 -44.95
N LEU A 177 3.34 7.49 -45.66
CA LEU A 177 3.23 6.87 -46.97
C LEU A 177 4.44 7.26 -47.85
N GLU A 178 5.09 6.27 -48.47
CA GLU A 178 6.27 6.46 -49.32
C GLU A 178 6.03 7.57 -50.36
N ASP A 179 4.80 7.67 -50.88
CA ASP A 179 4.31 8.74 -51.78
C ASP A 179 4.37 10.15 -51.14
N THR A 180 4.25 10.26 -49.80
CA THR A 180 4.29 11.58 -49.13
C THR A 180 5.70 12.06 -48.96
N ILE A 181 6.65 11.17 -48.70
CA ILE A 181 8.08 11.51 -48.59
C ILE A 181 8.62 11.92 -49.94
N THR A 182 8.32 11.13 -51.01
CA THR A 182 8.70 11.46 -52.37
C THR A 182 8.13 12.81 -52.80
N ARG A 183 6.90 13.13 -52.44
CA ARG A 183 6.24 14.39 -52.72
C ARG A 183 6.84 15.59 -51.97
N LEU A 184 7.33 15.37 -50.73
CA LEU A 184 8.04 16.38 -49.93
C LEU A 184 9.43 16.64 -50.53
N GLU A 185 10.11 15.61 -51.00
CA GLU A 185 11.39 15.70 -51.69
C GLU A 185 11.25 16.45 -53.05
N GLU A 186 10.21 16.14 -53.83
CA GLU A 186 9.87 16.85 -55.09
C GLU A 186 9.52 18.34 -54.82
N LEU A 187 8.97 18.67 -53.68
CA LEU A 187 8.66 20.06 -53.30
C LEU A 187 9.88 20.83 -52.72
N GLY A 188 11.06 20.21 -52.70
CA GLY A 188 12.27 20.83 -52.17
C GLY A 188 12.27 21.10 -50.68
N LEU A 189 11.44 20.39 -49.92
CA LEU A 189 11.32 20.58 -48.48
C LEU A 189 12.35 19.76 -47.66
N GLY A 190 13.41 19.32 -48.29
CA GLY A 190 14.58 18.72 -47.69
C GLY A 190 14.56 17.18 -47.67
N ASP A 191 15.75 16.62 -47.79
CA ASP A 191 15.98 15.19 -47.69
C ASP A 191 15.98 14.75 -46.23
N ILE A 192 14.80 14.33 -45.73
CA ILE A 192 14.59 13.86 -44.38
C ILE A 192 15.50 12.64 -44.10
N ARG A 193 15.72 11.75 -45.05
CA ARG A 193 16.58 10.57 -44.89
C ARG A 193 18.05 10.96 -44.69
N THR A 194 18.53 11.91 -45.46
CA THR A 194 19.88 12.47 -45.27
C THR A 194 20.01 13.16 -43.93
N ALA A 195 18.97 13.87 -43.46
CA ALA A 195 18.98 14.48 -42.14
C ALA A 195 19.04 13.43 -41.02
N PHE A 196 18.28 12.32 -41.11
CA PHE A 196 18.37 11.22 -40.20
C PHE A 196 19.74 10.55 -40.20
N SER A 197 20.34 10.30 -41.39
CA SER A 197 21.70 9.75 -41.50
C SER A 197 22.72 10.66 -40.82
N LYS A 198 22.59 11.97 -41.02
CA LYS A 198 23.47 12.96 -40.39
C LYS A 198 23.35 12.96 -38.84
N VAL A 199 22.14 12.90 -38.30
CA VAL A 199 21.94 12.75 -36.84
C VAL A 199 22.57 11.46 -36.33
N MET A 200 22.46 10.35 -37.07
CA MET A 200 23.08 9.10 -36.70
C MET A 200 24.61 9.23 -36.63
N GLU A 201 25.22 9.75 -37.69
CA GLU A 201 26.67 9.83 -37.80
C GLU A 201 27.27 10.87 -36.84
N GLU A 202 26.69 12.06 -36.76
CA GLU A 202 27.25 13.19 -36.00
C GLU A 202 26.93 13.13 -34.50
N HIS A 203 25.83 12.49 -34.11
CA HIS A 203 25.36 12.55 -32.73
C HIS A 203 25.21 11.17 -32.07
N ILE A 204 24.52 10.23 -32.70
CA ILE A 204 24.23 8.93 -32.06
C ILE A 204 25.48 8.04 -31.97
N GLN A 205 26.22 7.90 -33.06
CA GLN A 205 27.46 7.12 -33.08
C GLN A 205 28.53 7.76 -32.18
N VAL A 206 28.67 9.07 -32.28
CA VAL A 206 29.63 9.81 -31.43
C VAL A 206 29.26 9.73 -29.96
N GLY A 207 27.98 9.90 -29.62
CA GLY A 207 27.47 9.80 -28.25
C GLY A 207 27.64 8.39 -27.70
N SER A 208 27.37 7.35 -28.49
CA SER A 208 27.60 5.95 -28.12
C SER A 208 29.04 5.68 -27.78
N LEU A 209 29.96 6.08 -28.68
CA LEU A 209 31.40 5.93 -28.46
C LEU A 209 31.90 6.70 -27.22
N GLN A 210 31.36 7.90 -26.99
CA GLN A 210 31.71 8.68 -25.79
C GLN A 210 31.25 7.99 -24.50
N LEU A 211 30.06 7.40 -24.50
CA LEU A 211 29.55 6.64 -23.34
C LEU A 211 30.37 5.36 -23.07
N ASP A 212 30.77 4.63 -24.13
CA ASP A 212 31.67 3.47 -24.02
C ASP A 212 33.03 3.87 -23.47
N ASN A 213 33.62 4.98 -23.98
CA ASN A 213 34.87 5.52 -23.46
C ASN A 213 34.79 5.97 -22.00
N LEU A 214 33.68 6.58 -21.61
CA LEU A 214 33.44 6.95 -20.22
C LEU A 214 33.33 5.74 -19.33
N LYS A 215 32.64 4.68 -19.77
CA LYS A 215 32.52 3.41 -19.04
C LYS A 215 33.90 2.77 -18.88
N GLU A 216 34.65 2.65 -19.98
CA GLU A 216 36.03 2.10 -19.95
C GLU A 216 36.94 2.92 -19.02
N LYS A 217 36.87 4.24 -19.10
CA LYS A 217 37.62 5.12 -18.20
C LYS A 217 37.21 4.92 -16.77
N TYR A 218 35.93 4.78 -16.53
CA TYR A 218 35.37 4.53 -15.20
C TYR A 218 35.80 3.15 -14.68
N GLU A 219 35.69 2.10 -15.47
CA GLU A 219 36.17 0.73 -15.13
C GLU A 219 37.67 0.71 -14.88
N LYS A 220 38.47 1.43 -15.67
CA LYS A 220 39.91 1.60 -15.42
C LYS A 220 40.19 2.38 -14.14
N MET A 221 39.38 3.38 -13.83
CA MET A 221 39.46 4.10 -12.52
C MET A 221 39.08 3.18 -11.36
N LEU A 222 38.11 2.28 -11.56
CA LEU A 222 37.71 1.30 -10.58
C LEU A 222 38.78 0.17 -10.38
N LEU A 223 39.50 -0.16 -11.43
CA LEU A 223 40.61 -1.16 -11.41
C LEU A 223 41.95 -0.52 -11.01
N ALA A 224 42.09 0.79 -11.14
CA ALA A 224 43.27 1.49 -10.65
C ALA A 224 43.30 1.42 -9.12
N GLU A 225 44.39 0.81 -8.63
CA GLU A 225 44.73 0.71 -7.20
C GLU A 225 44.40 2.02 -6.47
N GLY A 226 43.52 2.00 -5.51
CA GLY A 226 43.22 3.12 -4.64
C GLY A 226 41.77 3.47 -4.45
N VAL A 227 40.83 3.07 -5.34
CA VAL A 227 39.40 3.34 -5.13
C VAL A 227 38.68 2.15 -4.48
N PHE A 228 39.18 0.93 -4.63
CA PHE A 228 38.60 -0.29 -4.10
C PHE A 228 39.60 -1.25 -3.43
N GLY A 229 40.80 -0.80 -3.10
CA GLY A 229 41.78 -1.56 -2.32
C GLY A 229 41.35 -1.72 -0.86
N ILE A 230 42.09 -2.52 -0.12
CA ILE A 230 41.99 -2.80 1.32
C ILE A 230 41.80 -1.53 2.18
N ASP A 231 42.08 -0.35 1.62
CA ASP A 231 42.04 0.95 2.29
C ASP A 231 40.61 1.56 2.46
N PHE A 232 39.60 1.06 1.76
CA PHE A 232 38.23 1.60 1.90
C PHE A 232 37.67 1.36 3.32
N ILE A 233 37.95 0.22 3.90
CA ILE A 233 37.64 -0.05 5.31
C ILE A 233 38.44 0.88 6.21
N GLY A 234 39.72 1.10 5.88
CA GLY A 234 40.58 2.06 6.57
C GLY A 234 40.07 3.49 6.47
N GLU A 235 39.63 3.94 5.32
CA GLU A 235 39.02 5.27 5.14
C GLU A 235 37.75 5.43 6.00
N ILE A 236 36.87 4.43 6.01
CA ILE A 236 35.66 4.45 6.87
C ILE A 236 36.08 4.45 8.37
N GLN A 237 37.05 3.64 8.76
CA GLN A 237 37.53 3.60 10.16
C GLN A 237 38.14 4.95 10.58
N ASN A 238 38.89 5.60 9.71
CA ASN A 238 39.57 6.87 9.98
C ASN A 238 38.74 8.10 9.68
N SER A 239 37.56 7.96 9.09
CA SER A 239 36.65 9.06 8.78
C SER A 239 36.29 9.82 10.06
N LYS A 240 36.44 11.15 10.01
CA LYS A 240 36.12 12.08 11.10
C LYS A 240 34.77 12.76 10.94
N SER A 241 34.01 12.36 9.96
CA SER A 241 32.73 12.93 9.60
C SER A 241 31.70 11.86 9.25
N ASN A 242 30.48 11.99 9.80
CA ASN A 242 29.37 11.12 9.41
C ASN A 242 28.96 11.33 7.95
N ASP A 243 29.06 12.59 7.44
CA ASP A 243 28.70 12.90 6.05
C ASP A 243 29.60 12.16 5.06
N ASP A 244 30.92 12.13 5.30
CA ASP A 244 31.87 11.40 4.46
C ASP A 244 31.59 9.89 4.50
N THR A 245 31.28 9.35 5.70
CA THR A 245 30.91 7.92 5.85
C THR A 245 29.61 7.61 5.14
N HIS A 246 28.62 8.51 5.21
CA HIS A 246 27.32 8.33 4.53
C HIS A 246 27.49 8.34 3.01
N SER A 247 28.28 9.27 2.47
CA SER A 247 28.60 9.32 1.05
C SER A 247 29.30 8.05 0.56
N ASN A 248 30.18 7.50 1.38
CA ASN A 248 30.80 6.21 1.09
C ASN A 248 29.80 5.06 1.10
N LEU A 249 28.80 5.09 2.00
CA LEU A 249 27.72 4.09 2.02
C LEU A 249 26.80 4.20 0.80
N GLU A 250 26.46 5.40 0.35
CA GLU A 250 25.69 5.60 -0.89
C GLU A 250 26.46 5.07 -2.11
N PHE A 251 27.77 5.25 -2.12
CA PHE A 251 28.62 4.70 -3.16
C PHE A 251 28.61 3.17 -3.13
N ILE A 252 28.74 2.54 -1.96
CA ILE A 252 28.66 1.10 -1.77
C ILE A 252 27.32 0.53 -2.24
N GLU A 253 26.24 1.19 -1.90
CA GLU A 253 24.89 0.78 -2.33
C GLU A 253 24.77 0.69 -3.86
N ASN A 254 25.33 1.66 -4.56
CA ASN A 254 25.19 1.76 -6.01
C ASN A 254 26.18 0.86 -6.78
N TYR A 255 27.35 0.56 -6.21
CA TYR A 255 28.45 -0.07 -6.96
C TYR A 255 28.93 -1.43 -6.44
N PHE A 256 28.59 -1.81 -5.22
CA PHE A 256 29.09 -3.03 -4.56
C PHE A 256 28.10 -4.20 -4.48
N ASN A 257 27.04 -4.17 -5.24
CA ASN A 257 26.00 -5.22 -5.22
C ASN A 257 26.53 -6.63 -5.58
N LYS A 258 27.78 -6.76 -6.03
CA LYS A 258 28.41 -8.03 -6.42
C LYS A 258 29.34 -8.64 -5.36
N LYS A 259 29.58 -7.93 -4.26
CA LYS A 259 30.53 -8.35 -3.21
C LYS A 259 29.94 -8.22 -1.81
N PRO A 260 28.90 -8.96 -1.49
CA PRO A 260 28.17 -8.83 -0.22
C PRO A 260 29.05 -9.07 1.01
N GLU A 261 30.11 -9.89 0.90
CA GLU A 261 31.05 -10.14 2.01
C GLU A 261 31.86 -8.88 2.37
N GLU A 262 32.33 -8.15 1.37
CA GLU A 262 33.05 -6.89 1.58
C GLU A 262 32.09 -5.84 2.17
N VAL A 263 30.88 -5.72 1.63
CA VAL A 263 29.84 -4.81 2.13
C VAL A 263 29.48 -5.13 3.58
N LEU A 264 29.34 -6.41 3.92
CA LEU A 264 29.01 -6.83 5.28
C LEU A 264 30.16 -6.49 6.27
N SER A 265 31.41 -6.66 5.84
CA SER A 265 32.56 -6.24 6.61
C SER A 265 32.60 -4.75 6.88
N ILE A 266 32.28 -3.94 5.88
CA ILE A 266 32.14 -2.49 5.98
C ILE A 266 31.02 -2.11 6.95
N ILE A 267 29.84 -2.73 6.81
CA ILE A 267 28.70 -2.51 7.72
C ILE A 267 29.11 -2.82 9.18
N LYS A 268 29.75 -3.98 9.42
CA LYS A 268 30.25 -4.35 10.76
C LYS A 268 31.22 -3.31 11.31
N THR A 269 32.10 -2.78 10.46
CA THR A 269 33.05 -1.71 10.84
C THR A 269 32.33 -0.45 11.28
N ILE A 270 31.32 -0.01 10.54
CA ILE A 270 30.51 1.18 10.89
C ILE A 270 29.75 0.95 12.21
N LEU A 271 29.12 -0.21 12.37
CA LEU A 271 28.37 -0.55 13.58
C LEU A 271 29.26 -0.64 14.84
N SER A 272 30.55 -0.94 14.66
CA SER A 272 31.54 -0.98 15.77
C SER A 272 32.20 0.39 16.05
N LYS A 273 32.02 1.35 15.16
CA LYS A 273 32.64 2.68 15.28
C LYS A 273 31.96 3.50 16.37
N LYS A 274 32.72 4.27 17.13
CA LYS A 274 32.20 5.21 18.11
C LYS A 274 31.33 6.26 17.42
N PRO A 275 30.14 6.57 17.97
CA PRO A 275 29.30 7.63 17.43
C PRO A 275 30.03 8.97 17.35
N LEU A 276 29.93 9.60 16.18
CA LEU A 276 30.42 10.97 15.98
C LEU A 276 29.21 11.92 16.06
N SER A 277 29.46 13.12 16.59
CA SER A 277 28.46 14.19 16.58
C SER A 277 28.26 14.70 15.15
N ALA A 278 27.00 15.02 14.79
CA ALA A 278 26.69 15.65 13.53
C ALA A 278 27.40 17.03 13.41
N LYS A 279 28.01 17.30 12.26
CA LYS A 279 28.62 18.60 11.98
C LYS A 279 27.51 19.62 11.70
N VAL A 280 27.72 20.87 12.15
CA VAL A 280 26.89 21.98 11.73
C VAL A 280 27.31 22.39 10.32
N ILE A 281 26.41 22.20 9.33
CA ILE A 281 26.69 22.50 7.93
C ILE A 281 26.41 23.97 7.62
N TYR A 282 25.39 24.56 8.22
CA TYR A 282 24.92 25.89 7.90
C TYR A 282 24.26 26.60 9.07
N HIS A 283 24.52 27.93 9.18
CA HIS A 283 23.84 28.84 10.11
C HIS A 283 23.00 29.83 9.30
N PHE A 284 21.69 29.79 9.43
CA PHE A 284 20.80 30.80 8.87
C PHE A 284 19.88 31.33 9.95
N VAL A 285 20.02 32.60 10.31
CA VAL A 285 19.14 33.33 11.25
C VAL A 285 18.52 32.42 12.31
N ASP A 286 19.29 32.08 13.35
CA ASP A 286 18.87 31.26 14.51
C ASP A 286 18.56 29.78 14.26
N GLN A 287 18.67 29.28 13.05
CA GLN A 287 18.55 27.82 12.75
C GLN A 287 19.89 27.25 12.34
N LYS A 288 20.28 26.14 13.02
CA LYS A 288 21.45 25.34 12.67
C LYS A 288 20.99 24.14 11.85
N MET A 289 21.48 24.03 10.63
CA MET A 289 21.37 22.79 9.87
C MET A 289 22.53 21.87 10.25
N TYR A 290 22.18 20.64 10.63
CA TYR A 290 23.12 19.59 10.99
C TYR A 290 23.32 18.64 9.79
N GLY A 291 24.54 18.13 9.64
CA GLY A 291 24.86 17.03 8.75
C GLY A 291 24.33 15.69 9.28
N LYS A 292 24.77 14.62 8.66
CA LYS A 292 24.34 13.26 9.00
C LYS A 292 24.70 12.89 10.44
N THR A 293 23.78 12.23 11.12
CA THR A 293 23.96 11.68 12.47
C THR A 293 24.53 10.26 12.39
N HIS A 294 24.92 9.71 13.52
CA HIS A 294 25.29 8.29 13.59
C HIS A 294 24.07 7.37 13.33
N THR A 295 22.89 7.79 13.76
CA THR A 295 21.63 7.11 13.45
C THR A 295 21.41 6.98 11.95
N ASP A 296 21.63 8.07 11.17
CA ASP A 296 21.52 8.05 9.70
C ASP A 296 22.46 7.01 9.07
N LEU A 297 23.67 6.82 9.62
CA LEU A 297 24.60 5.82 9.12
C LEU A 297 24.08 4.39 9.36
N ILE A 298 23.53 4.12 10.55
CA ILE A 298 22.99 2.80 10.88
C ILE A 298 21.74 2.51 10.03
N LEU A 299 20.88 3.50 9.86
CA LEU A 299 19.70 3.38 8.99
C LEU A 299 20.12 3.07 7.55
N LYS A 300 21.16 3.75 7.03
CA LYS A 300 21.69 3.49 5.71
C LYS A 300 22.29 2.08 5.58
N CYS A 301 22.97 1.59 6.62
CA CYS A 301 23.43 0.19 6.64
C CYS A 301 22.26 -0.80 6.56
N LEU A 302 21.17 -0.54 7.28
CA LEU A 302 19.95 -1.37 7.22
C LEU A 302 19.29 -1.32 5.83
N GLU A 303 19.24 -0.15 5.19
CA GLU A 303 18.74 0.01 3.83
C GLU A 303 19.56 -0.78 2.81
N ILE A 304 20.89 -0.74 2.92
CA ILE A 304 21.78 -1.52 2.05
C ILE A 304 21.57 -3.03 2.25
N MET A 305 21.49 -3.48 3.52
CA MET A 305 21.21 -4.90 3.79
C MET A 305 19.88 -5.35 3.19
N GLU A 306 18.85 -4.51 3.28
CA GLU A 306 17.51 -4.75 2.70
C GLU A 306 17.55 -4.72 1.17
N GLY A 307 18.08 -3.66 0.58
CA GLY A 307 18.10 -3.44 -0.87
C GLY A 307 18.90 -4.48 -1.64
N GLN A 308 20.03 -4.90 -1.07
CA GLN A 308 20.87 -5.95 -1.65
C GLN A 308 20.46 -7.36 -1.21
N ARG A 309 19.44 -7.51 -0.37
CA ARG A 309 18.97 -8.80 0.17
C ARG A 309 20.13 -9.67 0.66
N MET A 310 21.02 -9.08 1.47
CA MET A 310 22.30 -9.68 1.86
C MET A 310 22.15 -11.01 2.60
N TRP A 311 20.99 -11.29 3.22
CA TRP A 311 20.69 -12.57 3.88
C TRP A 311 20.65 -13.77 2.93
N TYR A 312 20.56 -13.56 1.61
CA TYR A 312 20.65 -14.65 0.64
C TYR A 312 21.98 -15.35 0.67
N MET A 313 23.04 -14.61 0.90
CA MET A 313 24.40 -15.15 0.86
C MET A 313 24.97 -15.40 2.26
N LYS A 314 24.57 -14.62 3.25
CA LYS A 314 25.09 -14.65 4.63
C LYS A 314 23.97 -14.52 5.64
N PHE A 315 23.03 -15.46 5.63
CA PHE A 315 21.83 -15.42 6.45
C PHE A 315 22.16 -15.20 7.93
N ASP A 316 22.95 -16.09 8.55
CA ASP A 316 23.20 -16.06 9.98
C ASP A 316 23.82 -14.73 10.45
N GLU A 317 24.81 -14.24 9.70
CA GLU A 317 25.50 -13.00 10.03
C GLU A 317 24.59 -11.77 9.92
N VAL A 318 23.79 -11.70 8.85
CA VAL A 318 22.84 -10.58 8.64
C VAL A 318 21.71 -10.65 9.65
N PHE A 319 21.17 -11.83 9.87
CA PHE A 319 20.05 -12.03 10.79
C PHE A 319 20.45 -11.65 12.23
N GLU A 320 21.64 -12.08 12.69
CA GLU A 320 22.19 -11.71 13.98
C GLU A 320 22.39 -10.19 14.12
N LEU A 321 22.93 -9.53 13.09
CA LEU A 321 23.10 -8.08 13.09
C LEU A 321 21.75 -7.35 13.18
N VAL A 322 20.75 -7.78 12.44
CA VAL A 322 19.43 -7.17 12.47
C VAL A 322 18.77 -7.35 13.84
N ILE A 323 18.89 -8.55 14.44
CA ILE A 323 18.42 -8.80 15.82
C ILE A 323 19.09 -7.85 16.81
N LYS A 324 20.41 -7.69 16.71
CA LYS A 324 21.16 -6.79 17.60
C LYS A 324 20.70 -5.34 17.43
N LEU A 325 20.45 -4.88 16.21
CA LEU A 325 19.99 -3.54 15.91
C LEU A 325 18.53 -3.31 16.35
N GLN A 326 17.70 -4.34 16.37
CA GLN A 326 16.34 -4.25 16.89
C GLN A 326 16.33 -3.93 18.41
N CYS A 327 17.35 -4.39 19.15
CA CYS A 327 17.48 -4.07 20.57
C CYS A 327 18.10 -2.68 20.85
N ASN A 328 18.29 -1.83 19.84
CA ASN A 328 18.85 -0.50 19.98
C ASN A 328 17.90 0.42 20.77
N GLU A 329 18.46 1.29 21.61
CA GLU A 329 17.71 2.29 22.37
C GLU A 329 17.04 3.34 21.47
N ASP A 330 17.65 3.63 20.31
CA ASP A 330 17.06 4.48 19.28
C ASP A 330 15.89 3.76 18.58
N LYS A 331 14.70 4.30 18.79
CA LYS A 331 13.46 3.71 18.24
C LYS A 331 13.44 3.70 16.72
N GLU A 332 14.10 4.62 16.07
CA GLU A 332 14.12 4.69 14.61
C GLU A 332 14.94 3.54 14.05
N ILE A 333 16.11 3.29 14.63
CA ILE A 333 16.94 2.11 14.30
C ILE A 333 16.19 0.81 14.60
N SER A 334 15.61 0.70 15.81
CA SER A 334 14.85 -0.47 16.23
C SER A 334 13.68 -0.77 15.26
N ASN A 335 12.90 0.25 14.88
CA ASN A 335 11.78 0.10 13.94
C ASN A 335 12.24 -0.31 12.53
N LYS A 336 13.33 0.29 12.03
CA LYS A 336 13.89 -0.08 10.72
C LYS A 336 14.43 -1.52 10.74
N ALA A 337 15.09 -1.93 11.82
CA ALA A 337 15.55 -3.31 11.98
C ALA A 337 14.39 -4.31 12.00
N ILE A 338 13.27 -3.97 12.65
CA ILE A 338 12.03 -4.78 12.59
C ILE A 338 11.51 -4.89 11.15
N ALA A 339 11.53 -3.79 10.39
CA ALA A 339 11.08 -3.81 8.99
C ALA A 339 11.97 -4.72 8.13
N VAL A 340 13.30 -4.66 8.33
CA VAL A 340 14.25 -5.55 7.64
C VAL A 340 14.03 -7.01 8.06
N LEU A 341 13.84 -7.28 9.36
CA LEU A 341 13.53 -8.62 9.86
C LEU A 341 12.29 -9.20 9.20
N LYS A 342 11.24 -8.37 9.09
CA LYS A 342 10.02 -8.72 8.39
C LYS A 342 10.29 -9.08 6.93
N LYS A 343 11.10 -8.30 6.21
CA LYS A 343 11.51 -8.54 4.83
C LYS A 343 12.30 -9.85 4.64
N ILE A 344 13.08 -10.26 5.63
CA ILE A 344 13.81 -11.52 5.61
C ILE A 344 12.86 -12.72 5.61
N VAL A 345 11.76 -12.63 6.36
CA VAL A 345 10.86 -13.77 6.63
C VAL A 345 9.49 -13.68 5.98
N GLU A 346 9.14 -12.57 5.31
CA GLU A 346 7.89 -12.50 4.55
C GLU A 346 7.91 -13.48 3.37
N TYR A 347 6.74 -13.95 2.97
CA TYR A 347 6.59 -14.70 1.72
C TYR A 347 6.58 -13.71 0.57
N ASP A 348 7.75 -13.42 -0.01
CA ASP A 348 7.91 -12.47 -1.12
C ASP A 348 7.53 -13.13 -2.45
N TYR A 349 6.67 -12.46 -3.23
CA TYR A 349 6.13 -12.99 -4.50
C TYR A 349 7.25 -13.36 -5.49
N VAL A 350 8.23 -12.48 -5.69
CA VAL A 350 9.33 -12.71 -6.65
C VAL A 350 10.17 -13.89 -6.22
N LEU A 351 10.47 -13.99 -4.92
CA LEU A 351 11.28 -15.08 -4.38
C LEU A 351 10.58 -16.43 -4.48
N MET A 352 9.28 -16.44 -4.17
CA MET A 352 8.50 -17.67 -4.17
C MET A 352 8.18 -18.17 -5.58
N THR A 353 8.10 -17.27 -6.57
CA THR A 353 7.71 -17.62 -7.95
C THR A 353 8.88 -17.71 -8.91
N GLU A 354 9.91 -16.91 -8.75
CA GLU A 354 11.03 -16.80 -9.71
C GLU A 354 12.31 -17.49 -9.26
N THR A 355 12.41 -17.84 -7.96
CA THR A 355 13.59 -18.50 -7.41
C THR A 355 13.26 -19.87 -6.82
N LYS A 356 14.28 -20.69 -6.56
CA LYS A 356 14.14 -21.99 -5.88
C LYS A 356 14.28 -21.88 -4.35
N VAL A 357 14.10 -20.71 -3.78
CA VAL A 357 14.32 -20.47 -2.34
C VAL A 357 13.22 -21.11 -1.49
N GLY A 358 11.98 -21.17 -1.99
CA GLY A 358 10.86 -21.75 -1.26
C GLY A 358 10.68 -21.11 0.13
N TYR A 359 10.55 -21.94 1.15
CA TYR A 359 10.38 -21.54 2.56
C TYR A 359 11.68 -21.50 3.37
N SER A 360 12.85 -21.49 2.71
CA SER A 360 14.15 -21.68 3.36
C SER A 360 14.46 -20.59 4.39
N PHE A 361 14.20 -19.33 4.09
CA PHE A 361 14.51 -18.23 5.01
C PHE A 361 13.60 -18.24 6.25
N GLN A 362 12.34 -18.57 6.07
CA GLN A 362 11.40 -18.74 7.18
C GLN A 362 11.83 -19.89 8.09
N ARG A 363 12.29 -21.00 7.49
CA ARG A 363 12.80 -22.15 8.24
C ARG A 363 14.08 -21.80 9.00
N MET A 364 15.06 -21.18 8.34
CA MET A 364 16.31 -20.77 8.98
C MET A 364 16.06 -19.80 10.15
N ALA A 365 15.17 -18.82 9.97
CA ALA A 365 14.81 -17.90 11.03
C ALA A 365 14.12 -18.61 12.20
N LEU A 366 13.22 -19.54 11.94
CA LEU A 366 12.56 -20.32 12.98
C LEU A 366 13.55 -21.21 13.72
N ASP A 367 14.45 -21.91 13.00
CA ASP A 367 15.50 -22.75 13.61
C ASP A 367 16.42 -21.94 14.49
N TYR A 368 16.81 -20.75 14.05
CA TYR A 368 17.66 -19.85 14.82
C TYR A 368 17.00 -19.52 16.17
N VAL A 369 15.71 -19.18 16.18
CA VAL A 369 14.96 -18.85 17.40
C VAL A 369 14.67 -20.09 18.24
N LEU A 370 14.43 -21.24 17.64
CA LEU A 370 14.23 -22.50 18.35
C LEU A 370 15.49 -22.97 19.09
N ASN A 371 16.68 -22.54 18.67
CA ASN A 371 17.95 -22.82 19.32
C ASN A 371 18.27 -21.84 20.47
N TRP A 372 17.48 -20.78 20.67
CA TRP A 372 17.68 -19.88 21.80
C TRP A 372 17.33 -20.53 23.13
N SER A 373 17.98 -20.05 24.19
CA SER A 373 17.56 -20.36 25.56
C SER A 373 16.17 -19.82 25.85
N ASP A 374 15.51 -20.36 26.84
CA ASP A 374 14.19 -19.85 27.26
C ASP A 374 14.24 -18.39 27.76
N GLU A 375 15.38 -17.99 28.35
CA GLU A 375 15.62 -16.58 28.76
C GLU A 375 15.75 -15.67 27.54
N ASP A 376 16.50 -16.09 26.51
CA ASP A 376 16.66 -15.31 25.28
C ASP A 376 15.33 -15.19 24.52
N ARG A 377 14.53 -16.26 24.47
CA ARG A 377 13.19 -16.22 23.88
C ARG A 377 12.28 -15.23 24.60
N LYS A 378 12.29 -15.21 25.94
CA LYS A 378 11.52 -14.27 26.75
C LYS A 378 11.98 -12.82 26.55
N LYS A 379 13.28 -12.60 26.45
CA LYS A 379 13.84 -11.25 26.19
C LYS A 379 13.48 -10.72 24.80
N ASN A 380 13.40 -11.60 23.81
CA ASN A 380 13.21 -11.24 22.42
C ASN A 380 11.80 -11.58 21.86
N ILE A 381 10.78 -11.53 22.72
CA ILE A 381 9.37 -11.83 22.35
C ILE A 381 8.90 -10.99 21.15
N SER A 382 9.34 -9.74 21.02
CA SER A 382 8.97 -8.88 19.90
C SER A 382 9.49 -9.41 18.57
N ILE A 383 10.71 -9.96 18.56
CA ILE A 383 11.33 -10.58 17.37
C ILE A 383 10.56 -11.84 17.01
N ILE A 384 10.32 -12.71 17.98
CA ILE A 384 9.56 -13.95 17.78
C ILE A 384 8.14 -13.64 17.25
N GLY A 385 7.54 -12.56 17.77
CA GLY A 385 6.23 -12.09 17.30
C GLY A 385 6.23 -11.74 15.83
N VAL A 386 7.20 -10.97 15.37
CA VAL A 386 7.34 -10.59 13.95
C VAL A 386 7.55 -11.82 13.07
N LEU A 387 8.46 -12.72 13.47
CA LEU A 387 8.70 -13.97 12.74
C LEU A 387 7.45 -14.83 12.65
N ALA A 388 6.74 -14.97 13.76
CA ALA A 388 5.54 -15.79 13.81
C ALA A 388 4.40 -15.20 12.95
N GLU A 389 4.21 -13.87 12.96
CA GLU A 389 3.20 -13.22 12.12
C GLU A 389 3.41 -13.51 10.63
N GLU A 390 4.66 -13.48 10.17
CA GLU A 390 4.98 -13.74 8.77
C GLU A 390 4.91 -15.25 8.44
N ILE A 391 5.48 -16.13 9.28
CA ILE A 391 5.45 -17.58 9.06
C ILE A 391 4.00 -18.13 9.08
N LEU A 392 3.13 -17.58 9.93
CA LEU A 392 1.73 -17.98 10.03
C LEU A 392 0.82 -17.31 9.00
N SER A 393 1.32 -16.41 8.18
CA SER A 393 0.57 -15.82 7.07
C SER A 393 0.20 -16.88 6.03
N SER A 394 -0.93 -16.69 5.38
CA SER A 394 -1.37 -17.46 4.22
C SER A 394 -1.23 -16.68 2.90
N ASP A 395 -0.88 -15.40 2.99
CA ASP A 395 -0.64 -14.53 1.85
C ASP A 395 0.83 -14.50 1.47
N ILE A 396 1.12 -14.43 0.18
CA ILE A 396 2.43 -14.08 -0.36
C ILE A 396 2.42 -12.58 -0.64
N SER A 397 3.38 -11.86 -0.07
CA SER A 397 3.53 -10.40 -0.26
C SER A 397 3.70 -10.06 -1.73
N GLY A 398 2.79 -9.23 -2.24
CA GLY A 398 2.73 -8.91 -3.64
C GLY A 398 3.79 -7.91 -4.09
N THR A 399 4.08 -7.92 -5.38
CA THR A 399 4.84 -6.88 -6.05
C THR A 399 3.92 -6.03 -6.90
N THR A 400 4.30 -4.79 -7.11
CA THR A 400 3.59 -3.87 -7.99
C THR A 400 4.42 -3.66 -9.25
N SER A 401 3.86 -4.01 -10.39
CA SER A 401 4.42 -3.62 -11.68
C SER A 401 3.58 -2.49 -12.27
N SER A 402 4.22 -1.47 -12.82
CA SER A 402 3.53 -0.37 -13.48
C SER A 402 4.04 -0.20 -14.89
N THR A 403 3.11 -0.13 -15.83
CA THR A 403 3.33 0.42 -17.16
C THR A 403 2.86 1.87 -17.17
N MET A 404 3.00 2.59 -18.30
CA MET A 404 2.49 3.96 -18.41
C MET A 404 0.99 4.08 -18.07
N ASP A 405 0.23 3.01 -18.23
CA ASP A 405 -1.24 3.02 -18.19
C ASP A 405 -1.86 2.06 -17.17
N THR A 406 -1.06 1.18 -16.55
CA THR A 406 -1.59 0.12 -15.68
C THR A 406 -0.69 -0.13 -14.48
N ILE A 407 -1.30 -0.24 -13.31
CA ILE A 407 -0.63 -0.74 -12.10
C ILE A 407 -1.18 -2.14 -11.85
N THR A 408 -0.31 -3.13 -11.87
CA THR A 408 -0.66 -4.51 -11.57
C THR A 408 -0.10 -4.89 -10.20
N LEU A 409 -0.97 -5.33 -9.32
CA LEU A 409 -0.59 -5.91 -8.04
C LEU A 409 -0.52 -7.43 -8.20
N HIS A 410 0.67 -7.99 -8.04
CA HIS A 410 0.90 -9.43 -8.05
C HIS A 410 0.80 -9.95 -6.63
N THR A 411 -0.27 -10.64 -6.29
CA THR A 411 -0.47 -11.29 -5.00
C THR A 411 -0.71 -12.77 -5.19
N SER A 412 -0.37 -13.57 -4.21
CA SER A 412 -0.59 -15.01 -4.26
C SER A 412 -0.79 -15.59 -2.87
N THR A 413 -1.04 -16.88 -2.79
CA THR A 413 -1.20 -17.63 -1.55
C THR A 413 -0.07 -18.65 -1.39
N VAL A 414 0.26 -18.98 -0.16
CA VAL A 414 1.22 -20.03 0.14
C VAL A 414 0.73 -21.39 -0.38
N ASP A 415 1.66 -22.25 -0.78
CA ASP A 415 1.36 -23.64 -1.13
C ASP A 415 1.39 -24.50 0.14
N PRO A 416 0.31 -25.25 0.47
CA PRO A 416 0.17 -25.96 1.73
C PRO A 416 0.90 -27.29 1.75
N THR A 417 2.23 -27.24 1.55
CA THR A 417 3.12 -28.42 1.63
C THR A 417 3.20 -29.00 3.05
N GLU A 418 3.63 -30.24 3.18
CA GLU A 418 3.88 -30.86 4.49
C GLU A 418 4.95 -30.09 5.28
N PHE A 419 5.97 -29.58 4.59
CA PHE A 419 7.01 -28.76 5.18
C PHE A 419 6.44 -27.47 5.81
N LEU A 420 5.57 -26.74 5.10
CA LEU A 420 4.91 -25.55 5.62
C LEU A 420 4.01 -25.89 6.82
N ARG A 421 3.23 -26.96 6.72
CA ARG A 421 2.34 -27.40 7.82
C ARG A 421 3.13 -27.69 9.10
N LYS A 422 4.27 -28.36 8.97
CA LYS A 422 5.18 -28.65 10.10
C LYS A 422 5.73 -27.36 10.70
N MET A 423 6.23 -26.46 9.86
CA MET A 423 6.77 -25.16 10.28
C MET A 423 5.73 -24.31 11.01
N ARG A 424 4.50 -24.25 10.49
CA ARG A 424 3.37 -23.54 11.15
C ARG A 424 3.06 -24.13 12.52
N LYS A 425 3.01 -25.45 12.62
CA LYS A 425 2.79 -26.14 13.90
C LYS A 425 3.88 -25.84 14.92
N GLU A 426 5.14 -25.94 14.54
CA GLU A 426 6.29 -25.61 15.40
C GLU A 426 6.24 -24.15 15.87
N THR A 427 5.78 -23.22 15.02
CA THR A 427 5.59 -21.82 15.37
C THR A 427 4.43 -21.63 16.38
N ILE A 428 3.33 -22.35 16.22
CA ILE A 428 2.23 -22.36 17.20
C ILE A 428 2.73 -22.88 18.57
N ASP A 429 3.50 -23.97 18.56
CA ASP A 429 4.06 -24.56 19.78
C ASP A 429 5.02 -23.61 20.48
N LEU A 430 5.87 -22.91 19.71
CA LEU A 430 6.78 -21.90 20.24
C LEU A 430 6.01 -20.76 20.93
N LEU A 431 4.98 -20.23 20.28
CA LEU A 431 4.14 -19.17 20.87
C LEU A 431 3.40 -19.66 22.11
N PHE A 432 2.85 -20.86 22.08
CA PHE A 432 2.18 -21.48 23.23
C PHE A 432 3.12 -21.58 24.43
N ASN A 433 4.33 -22.09 24.25
CA ASN A 433 5.32 -22.22 25.32
C ASN A 433 5.71 -20.87 25.91
N LEU A 434 5.86 -19.83 25.07
CA LEU A 434 6.12 -18.46 25.52
C LEU A 434 4.94 -17.88 26.32
N ILE A 435 3.70 -18.13 25.91
CA ILE A 435 2.50 -17.70 26.62
C ILE A 435 2.44 -18.39 28.00
N GLU A 436 2.66 -19.69 28.07
CA GLU A 436 2.64 -20.43 29.34
C GLU A 436 3.74 -19.95 30.30
N SER A 437 4.95 -19.70 29.79
CA SER A 437 6.11 -19.30 30.59
C SER A 437 6.16 -17.80 30.95
N SER A 438 5.30 -16.95 30.42
CA SER A 438 5.24 -15.51 30.75
C SER A 438 4.32 -15.29 31.95
N ASP A 439 4.68 -14.39 32.86
CA ASP A 439 3.82 -13.93 33.96
C ASP A 439 3.00 -12.68 33.55
N ASP A 440 3.43 -11.94 32.53
CA ASP A 440 2.78 -10.73 32.05
C ASP A 440 1.58 -11.03 31.15
N VAL A 441 0.40 -10.68 31.62
CA VAL A 441 -0.86 -10.89 30.88
C VAL A 441 -0.90 -10.08 29.60
N GLY A 442 -0.32 -8.89 29.55
CA GLY A 442 -0.24 -8.07 28.34
C GLY A 442 0.57 -8.74 27.24
N ILE A 443 1.70 -9.34 27.60
CA ILE A 443 2.53 -10.15 26.70
C ILE A 443 1.72 -11.38 26.21
N LYS A 444 1.06 -12.09 27.13
CA LYS A 444 0.20 -13.24 26.76
C LYS A 444 -0.85 -12.84 25.74
N LEU A 445 -1.56 -11.75 25.95
CA LEU A 445 -2.59 -11.25 25.03
C LEU A 445 -2.00 -10.86 23.67
N LYS A 446 -0.81 -10.24 23.64
CA LYS A 446 -0.12 -9.93 22.39
C LYS A 446 0.20 -11.19 21.59
N LEU A 447 0.76 -12.21 22.23
CA LEU A 447 1.09 -13.47 21.58
C LEU A 447 -0.16 -14.24 21.11
N ILE A 448 -1.25 -14.22 21.88
CA ILE A 448 -2.54 -14.80 21.48
C ILE A 448 -3.11 -14.11 20.24
N ARG A 449 -2.95 -12.77 20.12
CA ARG A 449 -3.35 -12.04 18.92
C ARG A 449 -2.51 -12.44 17.70
N ILE A 450 -1.22 -12.73 17.89
CA ILE A 450 -0.37 -13.26 16.82
C ILE A 450 -0.84 -14.65 16.40
N LEU A 451 -1.19 -15.53 17.34
CA LEU A 451 -1.78 -16.83 17.03
C LEU A 451 -3.04 -16.73 16.15
N ALA A 452 -3.81 -15.66 16.24
CA ALA A 452 -4.97 -15.45 15.38
C ALA A 452 -4.62 -15.38 13.88
N LYS A 453 -3.37 -15.07 13.52
CA LYS A 453 -2.90 -15.10 12.14
C LYS A 453 -3.07 -16.48 11.48
N VAL A 454 -2.93 -17.54 12.26
CA VAL A 454 -3.13 -18.92 11.81
C VAL A 454 -4.45 -19.12 11.09
N SER A 455 -5.50 -18.49 11.61
CA SER A 455 -6.88 -18.63 11.16
C SER A 455 -7.27 -17.69 10.02
N GLN A 456 -6.41 -16.74 9.65
CA GLN A 456 -6.73 -15.77 8.61
C GLN A 456 -6.65 -16.40 7.23
N PRO A 457 -7.76 -16.43 6.47
CA PRO A 457 -7.71 -16.87 5.09
C PRO A 457 -6.96 -15.83 4.25
N PRO A 458 -6.43 -16.25 3.10
CA PRO A 458 -5.78 -15.32 2.19
C PRO A 458 -6.68 -14.16 1.78
N SER A 459 -6.10 -12.98 1.68
CA SER A 459 -6.80 -11.73 1.38
C SER A 459 -7.52 -11.74 0.03
N HIS A 460 -7.01 -12.53 -0.92
CA HIS A 460 -7.50 -12.58 -2.30
C HIS A 460 -8.15 -13.92 -2.67
N GLY A 461 -8.62 -14.66 -1.67
CA GLY A 461 -9.19 -16.00 -1.85
C GLY A 461 -8.12 -17.06 -1.99
N GLY A 462 -8.25 -18.17 -1.27
CA GLY A 462 -7.32 -19.30 -1.31
C GLY A 462 -7.93 -20.51 -1.99
N SER A 463 -7.07 -21.40 -2.49
CA SER A 463 -7.48 -22.74 -2.93
C SER A 463 -8.09 -23.51 -1.76
N ASP A 464 -8.89 -24.53 -2.07
CA ASP A 464 -9.46 -25.40 -1.02
C ASP A 464 -8.35 -26.09 -0.21
N GLU A 465 -7.20 -26.36 -0.79
CA GLU A 465 -6.04 -26.94 -0.11
C GLU A 465 -5.47 -26.00 0.98
N VAL A 466 -5.38 -24.68 0.69
CA VAL A 466 -4.96 -23.66 1.66
C VAL A 466 -6.00 -23.54 2.77
N ILE A 467 -7.29 -23.51 2.42
CA ILE A 467 -8.37 -23.46 3.41
C ILE A 467 -8.38 -24.71 4.30
N ASN A 468 -8.14 -25.89 3.73
CA ASN A 468 -8.04 -27.13 4.50
C ASN A 468 -6.81 -27.15 5.43
N MET A 469 -5.71 -26.54 5.02
CA MET A 469 -4.55 -26.34 5.91
C MET A 469 -4.94 -25.45 7.10
N ILE A 470 -5.53 -24.30 6.85
CA ILE A 470 -5.99 -23.38 7.90
C ILE A 470 -7.00 -24.06 8.83
N ARG A 471 -7.90 -24.86 8.29
CA ARG A 471 -8.88 -25.63 9.07
C ARG A 471 -8.22 -26.65 9.98
N ALA A 472 -7.19 -27.35 9.49
CA ALA A 472 -6.40 -28.26 10.32
C ALA A 472 -5.64 -27.52 11.43
N ASP A 473 -5.09 -26.37 11.11
CA ASP A 473 -4.45 -25.49 12.10
C ASP A 473 -5.45 -24.98 13.14
N ASN A 474 -6.68 -24.60 12.74
CA ASN A 474 -7.75 -24.19 13.66
C ASN A 474 -8.16 -25.28 14.64
N LYS A 475 -8.18 -26.51 14.18
CA LYS A 475 -8.41 -27.67 15.07
C LYS A 475 -7.33 -27.74 16.14
N TYR A 476 -6.06 -27.67 15.76
CA TYR A 476 -4.95 -27.69 16.70
C TYR A 476 -4.94 -26.45 17.61
N LEU A 477 -5.23 -25.29 17.06
CA LEU A 477 -5.32 -24.03 17.80
C LEU A 477 -6.42 -24.08 18.87
N ALA A 478 -7.54 -24.74 18.61
CA ALA A 478 -8.59 -24.92 19.61
C ALA A 478 -8.09 -25.72 20.83
N GLU A 479 -7.24 -26.73 20.65
CA GLU A 479 -6.60 -27.46 21.74
C GLU A 479 -5.66 -26.56 22.55
N VAL A 480 -4.84 -25.74 21.87
CA VAL A 480 -3.96 -24.75 22.48
C VAL A 480 -4.77 -23.72 23.27
N TYR A 481 -5.80 -23.18 22.69
CA TYR A 481 -6.67 -22.19 23.34
C TYR A 481 -7.42 -22.77 24.55
N ARG A 482 -7.81 -24.04 24.51
CA ARG A 482 -8.41 -24.72 25.64
C ARG A 482 -7.47 -24.75 26.84
N LYS A 483 -6.20 -25.11 26.61
CA LYS A 483 -5.16 -25.11 27.65
C LYS A 483 -4.93 -23.71 28.23
N LEU A 484 -4.84 -22.69 27.39
CA LEU A 484 -4.65 -21.29 27.81
C LEU A 484 -5.85 -20.76 28.61
N THR A 485 -7.06 -21.17 28.26
CA THR A 485 -8.29 -20.67 28.92
C THR A 485 -8.54 -21.36 30.25
N PHE A 486 -8.50 -22.68 30.27
CA PHE A 486 -8.91 -23.50 31.43
C PHE A 486 -7.72 -24.13 32.15
N GLY A 487 -6.58 -24.33 31.49
CA GLY A 487 -5.48 -25.15 32.04
C GLY A 487 -5.93 -26.59 32.26
N PHE A 488 -5.68 -27.07 33.49
CA PHE A 488 -6.14 -28.40 33.94
C PHE A 488 -7.48 -28.35 34.70
N GLY A 489 -8.06 -27.13 34.87
CA GLY A 489 -9.28 -26.90 35.62
C GLY A 489 -10.54 -26.85 34.75
N LYS A 490 -11.70 -26.63 35.42
CA LYS A 490 -13.00 -26.49 34.73
C LYS A 490 -13.45 -25.04 34.55
N GLY A 491 -12.77 -24.05 35.17
CA GLY A 491 -13.13 -22.64 35.12
C GLY A 491 -12.12 -21.80 34.38
N VAL A 492 -12.56 -20.67 33.84
CA VAL A 492 -11.73 -19.68 33.15
C VAL A 492 -10.69 -19.08 34.12
N LYS A 493 -9.41 -19.17 33.77
CA LYS A 493 -8.30 -18.66 34.57
C LYS A 493 -8.15 -17.14 34.48
N SER A 494 -8.26 -16.56 33.28
CA SER A 494 -8.11 -15.13 33.00
C SER A 494 -9.23 -14.64 32.10
N LEU A 495 -9.98 -13.63 32.56
CA LEU A 495 -11.08 -13.06 31.81
C LEU A 495 -10.62 -12.37 30.53
N ALA A 496 -9.48 -11.66 30.57
CA ALA A 496 -8.92 -10.99 29.40
C ALA A 496 -8.46 -12.00 28.32
N ILE A 497 -7.78 -13.07 28.74
CA ILE A 497 -7.37 -14.17 27.82
C ILE A 497 -8.59 -14.84 27.22
N ALA A 498 -9.55 -15.24 28.03
CA ALA A 498 -10.78 -15.88 27.58
C ALA A 498 -11.57 -14.99 26.61
N SER A 499 -11.64 -13.68 26.88
CA SER A 499 -12.30 -12.71 26.00
C SER A 499 -11.60 -12.59 24.65
N THR A 500 -10.28 -12.58 24.63
CA THR A 500 -9.52 -12.52 23.38
C THR A 500 -9.69 -13.80 22.57
N ILE A 501 -9.63 -14.95 23.21
CA ILE A 501 -9.80 -16.25 22.56
C ILE A 501 -11.25 -16.41 22.07
N GLU A 502 -12.26 -16.09 22.87
CA GLU A 502 -13.67 -16.20 22.47
C GLU A 502 -14.00 -15.38 21.24
N LYS A 503 -13.45 -14.17 21.14
CA LYS A 503 -13.62 -13.33 19.94
C LYS A 503 -12.99 -13.95 18.70
N GLN A 504 -11.82 -14.53 18.83
CA GLN A 504 -11.15 -15.21 17.73
C GLN A 504 -11.94 -16.44 17.29
N LEU A 505 -12.42 -17.25 18.24
CA LEU A 505 -13.29 -18.40 17.97
C LEU A 505 -14.59 -17.96 17.31
N GLY A 506 -15.22 -16.89 17.80
CA GLY A 506 -16.43 -16.32 17.22
C GLY A 506 -16.25 -15.89 15.76
N TRP A 507 -15.07 -15.37 15.41
CA TRP A 507 -14.72 -15.05 14.03
C TRP A 507 -14.53 -16.32 13.18
N ILE A 508 -13.77 -17.32 13.68
CA ILE A 508 -13.55 -18.61 13.01
C ILE A 508 -14.87 -19.33 12.76
N ASN A 509 -15.73 -19.40 13.79
CA ASN A 509 -16.97 -20.19 13.75
C ASN A 509 -18.08 -19.54 12.91
N LYS A 510 -17.97 -18.25 12.58
CA LYS A 510 -18.84 -17.58 11.58
C LYS A 510 -18.58 -18.04 10.15
N SER A 511 -17.41 -18.62 9.89
CA SER A 511 -17.04 -19.08 8.55
C SER A 511 -17.25 -20.60 8.42
N GLU A 512 -18.19 -21.01 7.59
CA GLU A 512 -18.43 -22.43 7.29
C GLU A 512 -17.18 -23.17 6.75
N ARG A 513 -16.28 -22.41 6.11
CA ARG A 513 -15.04 -22.96 5.54
C ARG A 513 -13.93 -23.13 6.59
N LEU A 514 -13.95 -22.40 7.70
CA LEU A 514 -12.86 -22.34 8.69
C LEU A 514 -13.20 -23.01 10.01
N LYS A 515 -14.48 -23.11 10.36
CA LYS A 515 -14.92 -23.68 11.63
C LYS A 515 -14.58 -25.17 11.77
N THR A 516 -14.39 -25.60 12.99
CA THR A 516 -14.17 -27.00 13.34
C THR A 516 -15.02 -27.37 14.55
N PRO A 517 -15.39 -28.66 14.74
CA PRO A 517 -16.12 -29.09 15.94
C PRO A 517 -15.41 -28.69 17.24
N GLU A 518 -14.09 -28.73 17.24
CA GLU A 518 -13.27 -28.39 18.41
C GLU A 518 -13.34 -26.89 18.72
N SER A 519 -13.36 -26.01 17.69
CA SER A 519 -13.48 -24.57 17.88
C SER A 519 -14.88 -24.16 18.34
N GLU A 520 -15.92 -24.78 17.82
CA GLU A 520 -17.31 -24.58 18.23
C GLU A 520 -17.50 -25.00 19.69
N GLN A 521 -17.09 -26.24 20.06
CA GLN A 521 -17.20 -26.73 21.42
C GLN A 521 -16.42 -25.87 22.43
N LEU A 522 -15.22 -25.41 22.07
CA LEU A 522 -14.45 -24.55 22.97
C LEU A 522 -15.14 -23.20 23.20
N GLN A 523 -15.73 -22.61 22.18
CA GLN A 523 -16.49 -21.37 22.32
C GLN A 523 -17.68 -21.57 23.26
N GLU A 524 -18.44 -22.66 23.10
CA GLU A 524 -19.55 -23.00 23.98
C GLU A 524 -19.10 -23.19 25.43
N ASP A 525 -17.98 -23.88 25.67
CA ASP A 525 -17.45 -24.11 27.02
C ASP A 525 -17.04 -22.79 27.70
N ILE A 526 -16.43 -21.86 26.96
CA ILE A 526 -16.07 -20.53 27.48
C ILE A 526 -17.36 -19.74 27.82
N LEU A 527 -18.35 -19.77 26.96
CA LEU A 527 -19.62 -19.08 27.18
C LEU A 527 -20.46 -19.68 28.31
N ALA A 528 -20.28 -20.95 28.63
CA ALA A 528 -20.93 -21.62 29.75
C ALA A 528 -20.32 -21.24 31.12
N ASP A 529 -19.10 -20.71 31.15
CA ASP A 529 -18.46 -20.31 32.42
C ASP A 529 -19.20 -19.11 33.05
N LYS A 530 -19.62 -19.26 34.29
CA LYS A 530 -20.45 -18.25 35.00
C LYS A 530 -19.71 -16.93 35.20
N LYS A 531 -18.42 -16.97 35.54
CA LYS A 531 -17.60 -15.79 35.81
C LYS A 531 -17.35 -15.04 34.50
N TYR A 532 -17.03 -15.78 33.45
CA TYR A 532 -16.83 -15.20 32.14
C TYR A 532 -18.13 -14.64 31.56
N ASN A 533 -19.26 -15.34 31.74
CA ASN A 533 -20.56 -14.86 31.27
C ASN A 533 -20.98 -13.53 31.91
N MET A 534 -20.72 -13.35 33.23
CA MET A 534 -20.94 -12.07 33.87
C MET A 534 -20.02 -10.98 33.32
N PHE A 535 -18.74 -11.28 33.13
CA PHE A 535 -17.77 -10.35 32.55
C PHE A 535 -18.17 -9.93 31.15
N ARG A 536 -18.49 -10.88 30.26
CA ARG A 536 -18.94 -10.62 28.89
C ARG A 536 -20.21 -9.76 28.83
N LEU A 537 -21.09 -9.89 29.80
CA LEU A 537 -22.30 -9.06 29.89
C LEU A 537 -21.96 -7.60 30.18
N LEU A 538 -20.94 -7.33 30.99
CA LEU A 538 -20.50 -6.01 31.40
C LEU A 538 -19.43 -5.43 30.47
N VAL A 539 -18.53 -6.27 29.90
CA VAL A 539 -17.43 -5.89 29.04
C VAL A 539 -17.51 -6.69 27.75
N GLY A 540 -17.58 -6.03 26.64
CA GLY A 540 -17.64 -6.69 25.32
C GLY A 540 -18.30 -5.81 24.25
N ASP A 541 -18.41 -6.36 23.07
CA ASP A 541 -18.96 -5.67 21.92
C ASP A 541 -20.41 -5.26 22.17
N HIS A 542 -20.78 -4.08 21.75
CA HIS A 542 -22.15 -3.63 21.85
C HIS A 542 -22.98 -4.39 20.82
N PRO A 543 -24.10 -5.06 21.22
CA PRO A 543 -24.95 -5.73 20.25
C PRO A 543 -25.57 -4.70 19.31
N TYR A 544 -25.57 -5.01 18.01
CA TYR A 544 -26.17 -4.14 16.97
C TYR A 544 -27.66 -4.44 16.77
N LEU A 545 -28.10 -5.65 17.05
CA LEU A 545 -29.50 -6.05 16.89
C LEU A 545 -30.34 -5.60 18.08
N GLN A 546 -31.47 -4.99 17.82
CA GLN A 546 -32.36 -4.46 18.86
C GLN A 546 -32.79 -5.52 19.86
N GLU A 547 -33.05 -6.75 19.42
CA GLU A 547 -33.44 -7.88 20.27
C GLU A 547 -32.32 -8.28 21.26
N GLU A 548 -31.08 -8.29 20.80
CA GLU A 548 -29.91 -8.56 21.63
C GLU A 548 -29.68 -7.47 22.68
N ILE A 549 -29.91 -6.20 22.30
CA ILE A 549 -29.84 -5.06 23.22
C ILE A 549 -30.87 -5.22 24.35
N VAL A 550 -32.11 -5.56 23.99
CA VAL A 550 -33.19 -5.76 24.96
C VAL A 550 -32.88 -6.92 25.92
N LEU A 551 -32.39 -8.04 25.37
CA LEU A 551 -32.01 -9.20 26.19
C LEU A 551 -30.86 -8.89 27.14
N ARG A 552 -29.84 -8.18 26.66
CA ARG A 552 -28.69 -7.75 27.44
C ARG A 552 -29.11 -6.81 28.57
N ASN A 553 -29.94 -5.83 28.27
CA ASN A 553 -30.46 -4.89 29.27
C ASN A 553 -31.28 -5.60 30.35
N LYS A 554 -32.08 -6.60 29.99
CA LYS A 554 -32.85 -7.44 30.95
C LYS A 554 -31.93 -8.22 31.89
N LYS A 555 -30.83 -8.77 31.36
CA LYS A 555 -29.81 -9.47 32.17
C LYS A 555 -29.05 -8.50 33.08
N LEU A 556 -28.69 -7.30 32.61
CA LEU A 556 -28.06 -6.25 33.40
C LEU A 556 -28.98 -5.78 34.54
N GLU A 557 -30.28 -5.69 34.29
CA GLU A 557 -31.30 -5.38 35.32
C GLU A 557 -31.33 -6.43 36.42
N SER A 558 -31.24 -7.69 36.05
CA SER A 558 -31.19 -8.80 37.03
C SER A 558 -29.92 -8.73 37.90
N LEU A 559 -28.75 -8.36 37.31
CA LEU A 559 -27.52 -8.13 38.06
C LEU A 559 -27.64 -6.93 39.02
N PHE A 560 -28.20 -5.82 38.53
CA PHE A 560 -28.40 -4.60 39.30
C PHE A 560 -29.24 -4.83 40.57
N LYS A 561 -30.29 -5.65 40.49
CA LYS A 561 -31.13 -6.01 41.64
C LYS A 561 -30.38 -6.75 42.74
N LYS A 562 -29.31 -7.49 42.39
CA LYS A 562 -28.49 -8.28 43.35
C LYS A 562 -27.53 -7.43 44.14
N ILE A 563 -27.31 -6.17 43.78
CA ILE A 563 -26.42 -5.27 44.49
C ILE A 563 -27.20 -4.67 45.66
N THR A 564 -26.81 -5.03 46.90
CA THR A 564 -27.38 -4.55 48.17
C THR A 564 -26.26 -4.24 49.12
N GLU A 565 -26.56 -3.54 50.21
CA GLU A 565 -25.57 -3.29 51.27
C GLU A 565 -24.94 -4.57 51.83
N LYS A 566 -25.73 -5.65 51.94
CA LYS A 566 -25.23 -6.95 52.41
C LYS A 566 -24.28 -7.66 51.46
N THR A 567 -24.31 -7.32 50.19
CA THR A 567 -23.51 -7.93 49.11
C THR A 567 -22.42 -6.97 48.58
N LEU A 568 -22.30 -5.77 49.20
CA LEU A 568 -21.49 -4.69 48.69
C LEU A 568 -20.00 -5.06 48.57
N ASP A 569 -19.41 -5.65 49.58
CA ASP A 569 -17.98 -6.00 49.58
C ASP A 569 -17.60 -6.93 48.44
N LYS A 570 -18.42 -7.94 48.17
CA LYS A 570 -18.22 -8.85 47.06
C LYS A 570 -18.33 -8.14 45.70
N TRP A 571 -19.32 -7.23 45.58
CA TRP A 571 -19.48 -6.46 44.36
C TRP A 571 -18.35 -5.46 44.15
N ILE A 572 -17.77 -4.89 45.20
CA ILE A 572 -16.60 -4.04 45.08
C ILE A 572 -15.41 -4.83 44.54
N GLU A 573 -15.19 -6.05 45.00
CA GLU A 573 -14.15 -6.94 44.54
C GLU A 573 -14.36 -7.28 43.05
N ASP A 574 -15.56 -7.73 42.68
CA ASP A 574 -15.89 -8.10 41.29
C ASP A 574 -15.79 -6.91 40.34
N LEU A 575 -16.32 -5.73 40.69
CA LEU A 575 -16.28 -4.53 39.86
C LEU A 575 -14.85 -3.99 39.70
N ASN A 576 -14.03 -4.02 40.76
CA ASN A 576 -12.65 -3.63 40.72
C ASN A 576 -11.82 -4.58 39.84
N TYR A 577 -12.07 -5.88 39.95
CA TYR A 577 -11.41 -6.86 39.10
C TYR A 577 -11.79 -6.65 37.62
N ILE A 578 -13.06 -6.34 37.31
CA ILE A 578 -13.50 -6.00 35.95
C ILE A 578 -12.85 -4.68 35.48
N ALA A 579 -12.84 -3.65 36.33
CA ALA A 579 -12.25 -2.35 36.01
C ALA A 579 -10.74 -2.46 35.74
N SER A 580 -10.02 -3.32 36.46
CA SER A 580 -8.59 -3.55 36.25
C SER A 580 -8.25 -4.16 34.89
N GLN A 581 -9.20 -4.78 34.22
CA GLN A 581 -9.00 -5.29 32.86
C GLN A 581 -8.92 -4.17 31.81
N ARG A 582 -9.20 -2.91 32.17
CA ARG A 582 -9.17 -1.75 31.27
C ARG A 582 -7.78 -1.48 30.68
N ASP A 583 -6.72 -1.82 31.36
CA ASP A 583 -5.35 -1.73 30.85
C ASP A 583 -5.01 -2.83 29.82
N LEU A 584 -5.82 -3.89 29.75
CA LEU A 584 -5.60 -5.07 28.93
C LEU A 584 -6.56 -5.18 27.74
N ILE A 585 -7.71 -4.47 27.81
CA ILE A 585 -8.83 -4.58 26.86
C ILE A 585 -9.20 -3.17 26.37
N GLU A 586 -9.61 -3.09 25.13
CA GLU A 586 -9.95 -1.83 24.45
C GLU A 586 -11.09 -1.06 25.15
N GLU A 587 -10.95 0.25 25.24
CA GLU A 587 -11.88 1.12 25.97
C GLU A 587 -13.33 1.00 25.55
N TRP A 588 -13.58 0.93 24.26
CA TRP A 588 -14.93 0.87 23.71
C TRP A 588 -15.72 -0.36 24.16
N GLN A 589 -15.07 -1.41 24.60
CA GLN A 589 -15.70 -2.63 25.10
C GLN A 589 -16.32 -2.47 26.49
N PHE A 590 -15.95 -1.43 27.22
CA PHE A 590 -16.50 -1.13 28.55
C PHE A 590 -17.80 -0.31 28.55
N GLY A 591 -18.41 -0.10 27.39
CA GLY A 591 -19.64 0.69 27.28
C GLY A 591 -20.77 0.21 28.20
N SER A 592 -21.02 -1.10 28.28
CA SER A 592 -22.03 -1.65 29.19
C SER A 592 -21.61 -1.59 30.65
N PHE A 593 -20.34 -1.67 30.93
CA PHE A 593 -19.79 -1.50 32.28
C PHE A 593 -19.95 -0.06 32.75
N LYS A 594 -19.66 0.92 31.93
CA LYS A 594 -19.93 2.34 32.17
C LYS A 594 -21.43 2.57 32.47
N PHE A 595 -22.29 2.03 31.60
CA PHE A 595 -23.75 2.11 31.80
C PHE A 595 -24.19 1.48 33.13
N PHE A 596 -23.62 0.36 33.51
CA PHE A 596 -23.93 -0.34 34.75
C PHE A 596 -23.51 0.50 35.97
N LEU A 597 -22.31 1.08 35.97
CA LEU A 597 -21.85 1.98 37.04
C LEU A 597 -22.70 3.23 37.14
N ARG A 598 -23.06 3.84 35.99
CA ARG A 598 -24.00 4.98 35.93
C ARG A 598 -25.34 4.61 36.55
N LYS A 599 -25.87 3.44 36.23
CA LYS A 599 -27.15 2.96 36.81
C LYS A 599 -27.07 2.82 38.32
N ILE A 600 -25.96 2.33 38.88
CA ILE A 600 -25.74 2.27 40.32
C ILE A 600 -25.70 3.68 40.90
N ALA A 601 -24.98 4.60 40.30
CA ALA A 601 -24.88 5.99 40.73
C ALA A 601 -26.23 6.70 40.74
N ARG A 602 -27.08 6.47 39.70
CA ARG A 602 -28.44 7.08 39.61
C ARG A 602 -29.41 6.54 40.65
N HIS A 603 -29.48 5.22 40.80
CA HIS A 603 -30.57 4.58 41.55
C HIS A 603 -30.16 4.05 42.92
N LYS A 604 -28.87 3.93 43.20
CA LYS A 604 -28.32 3.47 44.49
C LYS A 604 -27.10 4.33 44.88
N PRO A 605 -27.30 5.66 45.03
CA PRO A 605 -26.16 6.57 45.24
C PRO A 605 -25.33 6.26 46.47
N ASN A 606 -25.92 5.81 47.57
CA ASN A 606 -25.18 5.43 48.77
C ASN A 606 -24.26 4.19 48.56
N ILE A 607 -24.69 3.24 47.73
CA ILE A 607 -23.88 2.10 47.36
C ILE A 607 -22.70 2.55 46.49
N MET A 608 -22.94 3.44 45.53
CA MET A 608 -21.87 4.01 44.69
C MET A 608 -20.88 4.82 45.53
N VAL A 609 -21.34 5.57 46.54
CA VAL A 609 -20.46 6.24 47.50
C VAL A 609 -19.59 5.23 48.24
N GLY A 610 -20.15 4.10 48.70
CA GLY A 610 -19.36 3.02 49.35
C GLY A 610 -18.29 2.45 48.41
N ILE A 611 -18.62 2.24 47.15
CA ILE A 611 -17.66 1.80 46.11
C ILE A 611 -16.56 2.85 45.94
N LEU A 612 -16.88 4.12 45.81
CA LEU A 612 -15.91 5.20 45.61
C LEU A 612 -15.04 5.42 46.84
N GLU A 613 -15.60 5.37 48.06
CA GLU A 613 -14.83 5.56 49.29
C GLU A 613 -13.72 4.52 49.44
N GLN A 614 -13.99 3.26 49.10
CA GLN A 614 -12.99 2.22 49.12
C GLN A 614 -11.96 2.40 48.01
N ASN A 615 -12.40 2.80 46.80
CA ASN A 615 -11.52 3.03 45.67
C ASN A 615 -10.60 4.26 45.85
N PHE A 616 -11.09 5.33 46.45
CA PHE A 616 -10.24 6.50 46.75
C PHE A 616 -9.16 6.25 47.83
N LYS A 617 -9.29 5.21 48.65
CA LYS A 617 -8.27 4.79 49.59
C LYS A 617 -7.12 4.04 48.94
N THR A 618 -7.41 3.31 47.87
CA THR A 618 -6.49 2.36 47.23
C THR A 618 -6.01 2.85 45.85
N ASP A 619 -6.45 4.02 45.37
CA ASP A 619 -6.18 4.56 44.02
C ASP A 619 -6.48 3.55 42.90
N ASN A 620 -7.69 3.02 42.90
CA ASN A 620 -8.09 1.87 42.13
C ASN A 620 -8.60 2.22 40.71
N SER A 621 -8.69 1.21 39.82
CA SER A 621 -9.07 1.33 38.43
C SER A 621 -10.45 1.95 38.18
N ILE A 622 -11.43 1.83 39.14
CA ILE A 622 -12.72 2.49 38.99
C ILE A 622 -12.55 4.01 39.05
N THR A 623 -11.79 4.54 40.02
CA THR A 623 -11.55 5.99 40.10
C THR A 623 -10.68 6.49 38.93
N LYS A 624 -9.72 5.69 38.50
CA LYS A 624 -8.84 6.05 37.37
C LYS A 624 -9.56 6.17 36.04
N TYR A 625 -10.46 5.24 35.70
CA TYR A 625 -11.02 5.13 34.36
C TYR A 625 -12.51 5.47 34.25
N PHE A 626 -13.28 5.38 35.31
CA PHE A 626 -14.75 5.48 35.26
C PHE A 626 -15.33 6.60 36.12
N LEU A 627 -14.49 7.37 36.82
CA LEU A 627 -14.95 8.44 37.71
C LEU A 627 -15.77 9.50 36.96
N THR A 628 -15.36 9.82 35.72
CA THR A 628 -16.09 10.76 34.85
C THR A 628 -17.53 10.33 34.63
N ASP A 629 -17.74 9.07 34.29
CA ASP A 629 -19.09 8.52 34.03
C ASP A 629 -19.95 8.54 35.28
N ILE A 630 -19.34 8.26 36.45
CA ILE A 630 -20.03 8.24 37.74
C ILE A 630 -20.40 9.66 38.19
N LEU A 631 -19.48 10.62 38.07
CA LEU A 631 -19.73 12.01 38.42
C LEU A 631 -20.79 12.65 37.50
N ASN A 632 -20.73 12.37 36.20
CA ASN A 632 -21.76 12.78 35.27
C ASN A 632 -23.14 12.31 35.71
N GLU A 633 -23.23 11.03 36.07
CA GLU A 633 -24.51 10.44 36.47
C GLU A 633 -25.05 10.99 37.78
N PHE A 634 -24.19 11.23 38.78
CA PHE A 634 -24.63 11.89 40.01
C PHE A 634 -25.26 13.24 39.73
N ARG A 635 -24.66 13.97 38.80
CA ARG A 635 -25.15 15.28 38.41
C ARG A 635 -26.48 15.22 37.63
N GLU A 636 -26.55 14.35 36.61
CA GLU A 636 -27.74 14.12 35.79
C GLU A 636 -28.93 13.58 36.61
N ALA A 637 -28.65 12.77 37.63
CA ALA A 637 -29.68 12.23 38.52
C ALA A 637 -30.10 13.18 39.65
N GLY A 638 -29.55 14.40 39.73
CA GLY A 638 -29.86 15.38 40.76
C GLY A 638 -29.17 15.13 42.12
N HIS A 639 -28.20 14.24 42.20
CA HIS A 639 -27.42 13.96 43.42
C HIS A 639 -26.32 15.01 43.63
N ILE A 640 -26.63 16.28 43.56
CA ILE A 640 -25.68 17.41 43.53
C ILE A 640 -24.81 17.48 44.76
N ASN A 641 -25.37 17.20 45.96
CA ASN A 641 -24.61 17.22 47.20
C ASN A 641 -23.48 16.20 47.21
N ILE A 642 -23.69 15.01 46.62
CA ILE A 642 -22.67 13.97 46.47
C ILE A 642 -21.63 14.41 45.48
N TRP A 643 -22.06 14.97 44.36
CA TRP A 643 -21.16 15.50 43.32
C TRP A 643 -20.27 16.61 43.89
N ASP A 644 -20.82 17.59 44.59
CA ASP A 644 -20.07 18.68 45.24
C ASP A 644 -19.05 18.16 46.25
N LEU A 645 -19.37 17.12 47.00
CA LEU A 645 -18.47 16.50 47.96
C LEU A 645 -17.21 15.95 47.26
N TYR A 646 -17.39 15.20 46.16
CA TYR A 646 -16.28 14.63 45.41
C TYR A 646 -15.50 15.69 44.65
N VAL A 647 -16.14 16.72 44.10
CA VAL A 647 -15.48 17.87 43.43
C VAL A 647 -14.51 18.54 44.42
N LYS A 648 -14.95 18.90 45.63
CA LYS A 648 -14.10 19.54 46.62
C LYS A 648 -12.91 18.65 47.01
N ARG A 649 -13.15 17.35 47.15
CA ARG A 649 -12.13 16.37 47.52
C ARG A 649 -11.07 16.20 46.42
N ILE A 650 -11.47 16.14 45.17
CA ILE A 650 -10.59 15.97 44.02
C ILE A 650 -9.72 17.21 43.78
N ILE A 651 -10.33 18.40 43.84
CA ILE A 651 -9.60 19.67 43.64
C ILE A 651 -8.53 19.81 44.75
N SER A 652 -8.84 19.42 45.97
CA SER A 652 -7.88 19.48 47.08
C SER A 652 -6.67 18.57 46.90
N LYS A 653 -6.80 17.46 46.16
CA LYS A 653 -5.71 16.53 45.85
C LYS A 653 -4.77 16.98 44.73
N LYS A 654 -5.12 18.01 43.95
CA LYS A 654 -4.36 18.52 42.76
C LYS A 654 -3.97 17.45 41.72
N ALA A 655 -4.72 16.36 41.66
CA ALA A 655 -4.47 15.27 40.69
C ALA A 655 -5.12 15.60 39.35
N HIS A 656 -4.35 15.99 38.36
CA HIS A 656 -4.85 16.48 37.05
C HIS A 656 -5.77 15.49 36.35
N HIS A 657 -5.49 14.18 36.40
CA HIS A 657 -6.37 13.15 35.85
C HIS A 657 -7.75 13.07 36.53
N LEU A 658 -7.81 13.31 37.82
CA LEU A 658 -9.08 13.38 38.57
C LEU A 658 -9.80 14.70 38.33
N VAL A 659 -9.07 15.80 38.16
CA VAL A 659 -9.64 17.12 37.85
C VAL A 659 -10.27 17.07 36.45
N SER A 660 -9.68 16.36 35.49
CA SER A 660 -10.25 16.15 34.17
C SER A 660 -11.64 15.48 34.25
N ALA A 661 -11.83 14.53 35.15
CA ALA A 661 -13.13 13.90 35.38
C ALA A 661 -14.22 14.90 35.83
N ILE A 662 -13.85 15.88 36.63
CA ILE A 662 -14.77 16.96 37.03
C ILE A 662 -15.13 17.80 35.82
N VAL A 663 -14.12 18.22 35.03
CA VAL A 663 -14.32 19.06 33.85
C VAL A 663 -15.23 18.34 32.84
N PHE A 664 -15.03 17.05 32.62
CA PHE A 664 -15.89 16.25 31.72
C PHE A 664 -17.31 16.11 32.31
N SER A 665 -17.47 16.04 33.65
CA SER A 665 -18.77 15.95 34.32
C SER A 665 -19.60 17.26 34.30
N ILE A 666 -18.97 18.39 34.05
CA ILE A 666 -19.63 19.69 33.88
C ILE A 666 -20.33 19.82 32.50
N ASN A 667 -20.43 18.74 31.78
CA ASN A 667 -21.05 18.73 30.47
C ASN A 667 -22.55 19.05 30.56
N LEU A 668 -22.89 20.23 30.04
CA LEU A 668 -24.29 20.72 30.01
C LEU A 668 -24.96 20.15 28.77
N ASP A 669 -25.65 19.01 28.90
CA ASP A 669 -26.52 18.52 27.85
C ASP A 669 -27.73 19.48 27.72
N GLU A 670 -28.14 19.84 26.50
CA GLU A 670 -29.27 20.72 26.24
C GLU A 670 -30.62 20.20 26.81
N LYS A 671 -30.66 18.90 27.14
CA LYS A 671 -31.83 18.22 27.68
C LYS A 671 -32.00 18.38 29.20
N MET A 672 -31.01 18.93 29.91
CA MET A 672 -31.10 19.11 31.35
C MET A 672 -31.70 20.47 31.70
N ASP A 673 -32.83 20.43 32.36
CA ASP A 673 -33.46 21.57 32.99
C ASP A 673 -32.73 21.96 34.31
N VAL A 674 -31.45 22.34 34.15
CA VAL A 674 -30.63 22.80 35.25
C VAL A 674 -30.82 24.29 35.44
N SER A 675 -31.08 24.71 36.63
CA SER A 675 -31.32 26.13 36.96
C SER A 675 -30.12 27.01 36.57
N SER A 676 -30.37 28.24 36.11
CA SER A 676 -29.31 29.18 35.71
C SER A 676 -28.23 29.39 36.79
N ALA A 677 -28.59 29.29 38.07
CA ALA A 677 -27.68 29.41 39.21
C ALA A 677 -26.63 28.25 39.30
N ILE A 678 -27.00 27.06 38.87
CA ILE A 678 -26.03 25.93 38.83
C ILE A 678 -25.07 26.12 37.66
N ARG A 679 -25.51 26.65 36.56
CA ARG A 679 -24.67 26.94 35.36
C ARG A 679 -23.62 28.01 35.60
N ASP A 680 -24.00 29.09 36.32
CA ASP A 680 -23.03 30.13 36.69
C ASP A 680 -21.96 29.59 37.66
N LYS A 681 -22.35 28.72 38.59
CA LYS A 681 -21.38 28.02 39.47
C LYS A 681 -20.44 27.10 38.68
N ASP A 682 -20.90 26.42 37.63
CA ASP A 682 -20.10 25.56 36.80
C ASP A 682 -19.07 26.35 35.97
N LEU A 683 -19.49 27.45 35.37
CA LEU A 683 -18.59 28.36 34.66
C LEU A 683 -17.52 28.93 35.61
N SER A 684 -17.94 29.35 36.81
CA SER A 684 -17.05 29.85 37.86
C SER A 684 -16.04 28.76 38.31
N LEU A 685 -16.49 27.52 38.43
CA LEU A 685 -15.63 26.38 38.75
C LEU A 685 -14.62 26.06 37.61
N ILE A 686 -15.03 26.09 36.36
CA ILE A 686 -14.13 25.94 35.22
C ILE A 686 -13.10 27.07 35.21
N GLN A 687 -13.51 28.30 35.43
CA GLN A 687 -12.61 29.44 35.52
C GLN A 687 -11.61 29.28 36.68
N GLN A 688 -12.05 28.83 37.84
CA GLN A 688 -11.20 28.54 38.96
C GLN A 688 -10.19 27.43 38.65
N ILE A 689 -10.60 26.37 37.96
CA ILE A 689 -9.72 25.28 37.53
C ILE A 689 -8.66 25.80 36.54
N VAL A 690 -9.06 26.61 35.56
CA VAL A 690 -8.13 27.24 34.59
C VAL A 690 -7.13 28.14 35.28
N GLU A 691 -7.55 28.95 36.23
CA GLU A 691 -6.69 29.85 36.99
C GLU A 691 -5.70 29.08 37.89
N GLN A 692 -6.14 28.02 38.55
CA GLN A 692 -5.30 27.22 39.45
C GLN A 692 -4.34 26.28 38.76
N THR A 693 -4.71 25.71 37.63
CA THR A 693 -3.93 24.68 36.92
C THR A 693 -3.05 25.26 35.81
N LYS A 694 -3.32 26.50 35.33
CA LYS A 694 -2.65 27.12 34.20
C LYS A 694 -2.37 26.15 33.04
N PRO A 695 -3.38 25.40 32.56
CA PRO A 695 -3.17 24.27 31.66
C PRO A 695 -2.61 24.66 30.29
N PHE A 696 -2.71 25.96 29.93
CA PHE A 696 -2.25 26.49 28.64
C PHE A 696 -0.79 26.93 28.60
N GLU A 697 -0.12 27.02 29.77
CA GLU A 697 1.27 27.47 29.82
C GLU A 697 2.30 26.33 29.78
N PHE A 698 1.93 25.10 30.18
CA PHE A 698 2.88 23.99 30.31
C PHE A 698 2.31 22.62 29.96
N LEU A 699 2.33 22.25 28.69
CA LEU A 699 2.02 20.89 28.22
C LEU A 699 3.24 19.96 28.33
N LYS A 700 3.67 19.59 29.52
CA LYS A 700 4.83 18.70 29.71
C LYS A 700 4.49 17.25 30.05
N GLY A 701 3.30 16.96 30.56
CA GLY A 701 2.88 15.64 31.00
C GLY A 701 1.68 15.06 30.26
N LYS A 702 1.48 13.73 30.36
CA LYS A 702 0.30 13.04 29.79
C LYS A 702 -0.99 13.52 30.46
N ASP A 703 -0.96 13.70 31.78
CA ASP A 703 -2.12 14.13 32.57
C ASP A 703 -2.50 15.59 32.29
N ASP A 704 -1.52 16.45 32.05
CA ASP A 704 -1.75 17.85 31.67
C ASP A 704 -2.43 17.94 30.31
N ARG A 705 -2.07 17.09 29.37
CA ARG A 705 -2.76 17.00 28.06
C ARG A 705 -4.21 16.55 28.21
N ILE A 706 -4.48 15.57 29.06
CA ILE A 706 -5.84 15.07 29.31
C ILE A 706 -6.71 16.18 29.90
N LEU A 707 -6.21 16.93 30.86
CA LEU A 707 -6.93 18.07 31.45
C LEU A 707 -7.18 19.17 30.41
N HIS A 708 -6.19 19.47 29.58
CA HIS A 708 -6.31 20.45 28.51
C HIS A 708 -7.41 20.05 27.50
N PHE A 709 -7.42 18.79 27.04
CA PHE A 709 -8.49 18.27 26.17
C PHE A 709 -9.85 18.31 26.84
N ALA A 710 -9.93 17.96 28.13
CA ALA A 710 -11.17 18.02 28.87
C ALA A 710 -11.73 19.44 28.93
N LEU A 711 -10.89 20.44 29.19
CA LEU A 711 -11.27 21.84 29.20
C LEU A 711 -11.76 22.34 27.83
N ILE A 712 -11.02 22.02 26.77
CA ILE A 712 -11.41 22.40 25.40
C ILE A 712 -12.73 21.74 25.03
N GLY A 713 -12.88 20.43 25.26
CA GLY A 713 -14.12 19.72 24.97
C GLY A 713 -15.30 20.28 25.75
N THR A 714 -15.11 20.67 27.01
CA THR A 714 -16.15 21.30 27.83
C THR A 714 -16.51 22.70 27.35
N MET A 715 -15.52 23.51 26.98
CA MET A 715 -15.72 24.80 26.37
C MET A 715 -16.47 24.70 25.05
N ALA A 716 -16.09 23.75 24.21
CA ALA A 716 -16.75 23.53 22.93
C ALA A 716 -18.22 23.11 23.08
N ARG A 717 -18.53 22.23 24.03
CA ARG A 717 -19.90 21.80 24.33
C ARG A 717 -20.78 22.94 24.90
N ASN A 718 -20.18 23.90 25.59
CA ASN A 718 -20.85 25.10 26.08
C ASN A 718 -20.85 26.28 25.10
N TYR A 719 -20.33 26.06 23.89
CA TYR A 719 -20.21 27.06 22.84
C TYR A 719 -21.53 27.76 22.52
N ILE A 720 -22.62 27.02 22.46
CA ILE A 720 -23.95 27.55 22.10
C ILE A 720 -24.40 28.66 23.06
N LYS A 721 -24.03 28.61 24.34
CA LYS A 721 -24.45 29.54 25.37
C LYS A 721 -23.57 30.78 25.52
N ASN A 722 -22.31 30.69 25.11
CA ASN A 722 -21.34 31.79 25.25
C ASN A 722 -20.40 31.88 24.03
N LYS A 723 -21.00 31.96 22.84
CA LYS A 723 -20.33 31.95 21.53
C LYS A 723 -19.14 32.90 21.46
N LYS A 724 -19.28 34.12 21.95
CA LYS A 724 -18.23 35.16 21.86
C LYS A 724 -17.00 34.82 22.73
N MET A 725 -17.21 34.39 23.97
CA MET A 725 -16.11 34.03 24.87
C MET A 725 -15.36 32.79 24.36
N MET A 726 -16.12 31.81 23.82
CA MET A 726 -15.54 30.60 23.23
C MET A 726 -14.75 30.90 21.95
N GLU A 727 -15.26 31.76 21.09
CA GLU A 727 -14.52 32.23 19.90
C GLU A 727 -13.17 32.83 20.30
N GLU A 728 -13.18 33.76 21.27
CA GLU A 728 -11.98 34.45 21.73
C GLU A 728 -10.94 33.45 22.31
N LEU A 729 -11.38 32.50 23.14
CA LEU A 729 -10.52 31.49 23.75
C LEU A 729 -9.94 30.53 22.71
N ILE A 730 -10.76 30.01 21.80
CA ILE A 730 -10.31 29.10 20.73
C ILE A 730 -9.29 29.80 19.84
N ILE A 731 -9.58 31.02 19.40
CA ILE A 731 -8.67 31.79 18.54
C ILE A 731 -7.37 32.15 19.25
N LYS A 732 -7.45 32.47 20.55
CA LYS A 732 -6.27 32.75 21.36
C LYS A 732 -5.36 31.51 21.43
N GLU A 733 -5.94 30.36 21.69
CA GLU A 733 -5.24 29.08 21.80
C GLU A 733 -4.58 28.68 20.45
N LEU A 734 -5.32 28.77 19.36
CA LEU A 734 -4.81 28.49 18.02
C LEU A 734 -3.69 29.43 17.56
N LYS A 735 -3.60 30.62 18.15
CA LYS A 735 -2.48 31.53 17.89
C LYS A 735 -1.24 31.16 18.71
N ILE A 736 -1.42 30.60 19.91
CA ILE A 736 -0.32 30.17 20.78
C ILE A 736 0.27 28.82 20.31
N ASN A 737 -0.60 27.87 19.93
CA ASN A 737 -0.22 26.51 19.53
C ASN A 737 -0.72 26.20 18.11
N PRO A 738 -0.19 26.83 17.06
CA PRO A 738 -0.70 26.65 15.70
C PRO A 738 -0.51 25.22 15.16
N GLU A 739 0.46 24.46 15.67
CA GLU A 739 0.68 23.07 15.30
C GLU A 739 -0.43 22.13 15.77
N ASN A 740 -1.16 22.50 16.83
CA ASN A 740 -2.24 21.70 17.38
C ASN A 740 -3.62 22.04 16.79
N VAL A 741 -3.68 22.81 15.72
CA VAL A 741 -4.95 23.22 15.08
C VAL A 741 -5.86 22.05 14.78
N HIS A 742 -5.30 20.93 14.27
CA HIS A 742 -6.05 19.73 13.95
C HIS A 742 -6.69 19.10 15.20
N ILE A 743 -6.00 19.12 16.34
CA ILE A 743 -6.49 18.55 17.60
C ILE A 743 -7.66 19.37 18.12
N TYR A 744 -7.52 20.69 18.15
CA TYR A 744 -8.57 21.58 18.63
C TYR A 744 -9.82 21.55 17.76
N ILE A 745 -9.64 21.46 16.44
CA ILE A 745 -10.75 21.34 15.50
C ILE A 745 -11.48 20.02 15.72
N ASN A 746 -10.75 18.92 15.89
CA ASN A 746 -11.35 17.62 16.16
C ASN A 746 -12.16 17.61 17.45
N GLU A 747 -11.62 18.13 18.55
CA GLU A 747 -12.34 18.25 19.82
C GLU A 747 -13.56 19.15 19.71
N LEU A 748 -13.45 20.28 19.01
CA LEU A 748 -14.56 21.17 18.78
C LEU A 748 -15.74 20.48 18.07
N PHE A 749 -15.46 19.73 17.00
CA PHE A 749 -16.51 19.03 16.24
C PHE A 749 -17.04 17.79 16.96
N SER A 750 -16.18 17.04 17.62
CA SER A 750 -16.55 15.89 18.43
C SER A 750 -17.48 16.29 19.58
N ALA A 751 -17.12 17.35 20.30
CA ALA A 751 -17.86 17.83 21.44
C ALA A 751 -19.23 18.44 21.07
N THR A 752 -19.36 19.04 19.90
CA THR A 752 -20.60 19.69 19.46
C THR A 752 -21.46 18.79 18.56
N ARG A 753 -21.04 17.55 18.29
CA ARG A 753 -21.74 16.62 17.36
C ARG A 753 -22.06 17.28 16.01
N ASN A 754 -21.13 18.03 15.45
CA ASN A 754 -21.30 18.79 14.21
C ASN A 754 -22.36 19.91 14.24
N SER A 755 -22.79 20.36 15.39
CA SER A 755 -23.81 21.42 15.54
C SER A 755 -23.22 22.82 15.68
N ILE A 756 -21.93 23.02 15.43
CA ILE A 756 -21.31 24.35 15.46
C ILE A 756 -21.86 25.20 14.33
N THR A 757 -22.43 26.32 14.70
CA THR A 757 -22.75 27.40 13.76
C THR A 757 -21.82 28.59 13.96
N PHE A 758 -21.19 29.05 12.88
CA PHE A 758 -20.25 30.16 12.89
C PHE A 758 -20.91 31.52 12.60
N ASP A 759 -22.25 31.56 12.62
CA ASP A 759 -23.08 32.73 12.31
C ASP A 759 -22.80 33.95 13.21
N ALA A 760 -22.33 33.73 14.42
CA ALA A 760 -21.98 34.79 15.37
C ALA A 760 -20.46 35.10 15.41
N TRP A 761 -19.64 34.41 14.62
CA TRP A 761 -18.21 34.60 14.63
C TRP A 761 -17.79 35.85 13.85
N ASN A 762 -16.72 36.51 14.33
CA ASN A 762 -16.12 37.61 13.62
C ASN A 762 -15.46 37.12 12.30
N ILE A 763 -15.75 37.83 11.20
CA ILE A 763 -15.21 37.52 9.87
C ILE A 763 -13.68 37.40 9.87
N LYS A 764 -12.96 38.21 10.66
CA LYS A 764 -11.51 38.13 10.79
C LYS A 764 -11.07 36.79 11.35
N ASN A 765 -11.82 36.19 12.29
CA ASN A 765 -11.56 34.91 12.89
C ASN A 765 -11.91 33.75 11.94
N LEU A 766 -12.98 33.86 11.16
CA LEU A 766 -13.33 32.93 10.11
C LEU A 766 -12.24 32.91 9.00
N ASN A 767 -11.76 34.06 8.61
CA ASN A 767 -10.66 34.16 7.64
C ASN A 767 -9.34 33.58 8.19
N PHE A 768 -9.07 33.74 9.49
CA PHE A 768 -7.93 33.08 10.13
C PHE A 768 -8.05 31.54 10.07
N LEU A 769 -9.24 30.99 10.39
CA LEU A 769 -9.47 29.54 10.27
C LEU A 769 -9.35 29.05 8.82
N SER A 770 -9.93 29.79 7.86
CA SER A 770 -9.82 29.47 6.42
C SER A 770 -8.36 29.45 5.96
N LYS A 771 -7.55 30.39 6.47
CA LYS A 771 -6.10 30.39 6.18
C LYS A 771 -5.40 29.14 6.72
N LYS A 772 -5.78 28.67 7.92
CA LYS A 772 -5.25 27.42 8.48
C LYS A 772 -5.64 26.18 7.66
N ILE A 773 -6.85 26.16 7.12
CA ILE A 773 -7.29 25.13 6.18
C ILE A 773 -6.43 25.17 4.90
N ILE A 774 -6.14 26.34 4.37
CA ILE A 774 -5.30 26.49 3.16
C ILE A 774 -3.86 26.02 3.42
N GLU A 775 -3.30 26.34 4.57
CA GLU A 775 -1.91 26.03 4.95
C GLU A 775 -1.70 24.55 5.33
N SER A 776 -2.73 23.82 5.67
CA SER A 776 -2.63 22.40 6.04
C SER A 776 -2.16 21.54 4.88
N ASN A 777 -1.17 20.69 5.09
CA ASN A 777 -0.67 19.75 4.07
C ASN A 777 -1.75 18.76 3.64
N ASN A 778 -2.54 18.26 4.59
CA ASN A 778 -3.63 17.33 4.35
C ASN A 778 -4.97 17.94 4.79
N LEU A 779 -6.01 17.73 3.98
CA LEU A 779 -7.36 18.16 4.29
C LEU A 779 -8.16 17.00 4.89
N GLY A 780 -7.80 16.60 6.14
CA GLY A 780 -8.50 15.57 6.87
C GLY A 780 -9.99 15.89 7.14
N TRP A 781 -10.69 14.93 7.70
CA TRP A 781 -12.12 15.02 7.95
C TRP A 781 -12.54 16.27 8.73
N GLU A 782 -11.76 16.62 9.75
CA GLU A 782 -12.01 17.74 10.66
C GLU A 782 -11.91 19.08 9.92
N TYR A 783 -10.89 19.24 9.09
CA TYR A 783 -10.74 20.44 8.27
C TYR A 783 -11.86 20.59 7.24
N GLN A 784 -12.34 19.49 6.70
CA GLN A 784 -13.47 19.48 5.75
C GLN A 784 -14.79 19.86 6.44
N GLN A 785 -15.03 19.37 7.66
CA GLN A 785 -16.18 19.77 8.48
C GLN A 785 -16.12 21.25 8.87
N LEU A 786 -14.94 21.73 9.23
CA LEU A 786 -14.71 23.14 9.50
C LEU A 786 -15.00 23.99 8.27
N LEU A 787 -14.49 23.60 7.10
CA LEU A 787 -14.75 24.30 5.85
C LEU A 787 -16.24 24.34 5.51
N LEU A 788 -16.95 23.22 5.66
CA LEU A 788 -18.38 23.14 5.48
C LEU A 788 -19.12 24.12 6.41
N SER A 789 -18.76 24.14 7.68
CA SER A 789 -19.41 24.98 8.68
C SER A 789 -19.17 26.47 8.42
N ILE A 790 -17.95 26.86 8.05
CA ILE A 790 -17.63 28.24 7.65
C ILE A 790 -18.40 28.61 6.37
N SER A 791 -18.47 27.70 5.40
CA SER A 791 -19.12 27.95 4.12
C SER A 791 -20.64 28.09 4.22
N LYS A 792 -21.26 27.52 5.27
CA LYS A 792 -22.67 27.78 5.55
C LYS A 792 -22.95 29.25 5.94
N VAL A 793 -21.96 29.92 6.53
CA VAL A 793 -22.03 31.36 6.88
C VAL A 793 -21.61 32.26 5.72
N ASN A 794 -20.51 31.86 5.05
CA ASN A 794 -20.00 32.57 3.87
C ASN A 794 -19.85 31.57 2.70
N PRO A 795 -20.84 31.47 1.82
CA PRO A 795 -20.90 30.47 0.77
C PRO A 795 -19.73 30.48 -0.22
N SER A 796 -19.11 31.65 -0.50
CA SER A 796 -17.98 31.74 -1.41
C SER A 796 -16.71 31.08 -0.87
N THR A 797 -16.58 30.95 0.45
CA THR A 797 -15.38 30.47 1.13
C THR A 797 -14.92 29.10 0.63
N VAL A 798 -15.85 28.19 0.34
CA VAL A 798 -15.50 26.83 -0.10
C VAL A 798 -14.65 26.85 -1.39
N PHE A 799 -15.07 27.63 -2.39
CA PHE A 799 -14.32 27.73 -3.64
C PHE A 799 -13.07 28.57 -3.52
N GLU A 800 -13.10 29.62 -2.68
CA GLU A 800 -11.92 30.45 -2.40
C GLU A 800 -10.81 29.63 -1.74
N VAL A 801 -11.14 28.80 -0.76
CA VAL A 801 -10.20 27.92 -0.08
C VAL A 801 -9.63 26.90 -1.06
N PHE A 802 -10.46 26.18 -1.82
CA PHE A 802 -9.95 25.21 -2.79
C PHE A 802 -9.13 25.88 -3.90
N LYS A 803 -9.54 27.06 -4.40
CA LYS A 803 -8.77 27.84 -5.38
C LYS A 803 -7.41 28.22 -4.83
N ALA A 804 -7.34 28.67 -3.57
CA ALA A 804 -6.08 29.01 -2.92
C ALA A 804 -5.20 27.77 -2.70
N ARG A 805 -5.76 26.65 -2.29
CA ARG A 805 -5.05 25.39 -2.12
C ARG A 805 -4.48 24.87 -3.44
N ILE A 806 -5.24 24.90 -4.53
CA ILE A 806 -4.80 24.55 -5.88
C ILE A 806 -3.62 25.42 -6.31
N LYS A 807 -3.74 26.75 -6.07
CA LYS A 807 -2.70 27.72 -6.42
C LYS A 807 -1.41 27.49 -5.59
N LEU A 808 -1.54 27.12 -4.34
CA LEU A 808 -0.43 26.78 -3.45
C LEU A 808 0.20 25.44 -3.87
N GLY A 809 -0.59 24.42 -4.13
CA GLY A 809 -0.12 23.10 -4.55
C GLY A 809 0.66 23.10 -5.85
N LYS A 810 0.34 23.99 -6.80
CA LYS A 810 1.11 24.20 -8.02
C LYS A 810 2.49 24.82 -7.77
N LYS A 811 2.69 25.48 -6.63
CA LYS A 811 3.96 26.17 -6.27
C LYS A 811 4.86 25.32 -5.38
N THR A 812 4.31 24.35 -4.65
CA THR A 812 5.10 23.50 -3.76
C THR A 812 5.93 22.52 -4.57
N LYS A 813 7.25 22.47 -4.32
CA LYS A 813 8.15 21.49 -4.92
C LYS A 813 7.76 20.09 -4.44
N LYS A 814 7.97 19.08 -5.28
CA LYS A 814 7.79 17.68 -4.94
C LYS A 814 8.64 17.35 -3.71
N SER A 815 8.02 17.06 -2.58
CA SER A 815 8.67 16.45 -1.44
C SER A 815 8.97 14.98 -1.75
N GLU A 816 10.10 14.46 -1.29
CA GLU A 816 10.48 13.06 -1.51
C GLU A 816 9.61 12.08 -0.69
N SER A 817 9.05 12.53 0.43
CA SER A 817 8.14 11.74 1.26
C SER A 817 6.68 11.90 0.84
N HIS A 818 5.96 10.79 0.70
CA HIS A 818 4.52 10.78 0.39
C HIS A 818 3.67 11.44 1.50
N SER A 819 4.10 11.35 2.75
CA SER A 819 3.41 11.90 3.92
C SER A 819 3.45 13.44 4.00
N ASP A 820 4.46 14.06 3.39
CA ASP A 820 4.71 15.50 3.50
C ASP A 820 4.24 16.30 2.28
N ARG A 821 3.65 15.62 1.30
CA ARG A 821 3.11 16.28 0.11
C ARG A 821 1.89 17.12 0.43
N TYR A 822 1.91 18.35 -0.03
CA TYR A 822 0.74 19.21 0.04
C TYR A 822 -0.36 18.70 -0.89
N GLU A 823 -1.47 18.24 -0.30
CA GLU A 823 -2.64 17.73 -1.00
C GLU A 823 -3.62 18.88 -1.27
N ALA A 824 -3.58 19.45 -2.47
CA ALA A 824 -4.44 20.58 -2.82
C ALA A 824 -5.95 20.22 -2.78
N ILE A 825 -6.29 19.03 -3.25
CA ILE A 825 -7.64 18.46 -3.24
C ILE A 825 -7.57 17.12 -2.51
N PRO A 826 -8.40 16.90 -1.48
CA PRO A 826 -8.33 15.69 -0.68
C PRO A 826 -8.75 14.45 -1.46
N TYR A 827 -8.04 13.35 -1.22
CA TYR A 827 -8.37 12.06 -1.80
C TYR A 827 -9.76 11.58 -1.38
N HIS A 828 -10.09 11.74 -0.10
CA HIS A 828 -11.41 11.44 0.44
C HIS A 828 -12.16 12.74 0.81
N ILE A 829 -13.34 12.93 0.25
CA ILE A 829 -14.17 14.11 0.51
C ILE A 829 -15.32 13.70 1.41
N ASN A 830 -15.54 14.51 2.44
CA ASN A 830 -16.68 14.40 3.33
C ASN A 830 -17.99 14.47 2.54
N PRO A 831 -18.92 13.51 2.68
CA PRO A 831 -20.17 13.48 1.93
C PRO A 831 -21.03 14.74 2.06
N ASP A 832 -21.06 15.36 3.26
CA ASP A 832 -21.83 16.57 3.49
C ASP A 832 -21.22 17.78 2.79
N LEU A 833 -19.87 17.90 2.83
CA LEU A 833 -19.14 18.94 2.11
C LEU A 833 -19.34 18.76 0.61
N GLN A 834 -19.27 17.54 0.12
CA GLN A 834 -19.49 17.19 -1.28
C GLN A 834 -20.90 17.57 -1.75
N THR A 835 -21.91 17.25 -0.96
CA THR A 835 -23.31 17.62 -1.22
C THR A 835 -23.48 19.14 -1.23
N TYR A 836 -22.84 19.82 -0.28
CA TYR A 836 -22.86 21.28 -0.20
C TYR A 836 -22.25 21.93 -1.45
N ILE A 837 -21.06 21.46 -1.87
CA ILE A 837 -20.36 21.94 -3.06
C ILE A 837 -21.20 21.69 -4.31
N SER A 838 -21.72 20.48 -4.47
CA SER A 838 -22.51 20.11 -5.66
C SER A 838 -23.85 20.84 -5.76
N GLY A 839 -24.41 21.27 -4.62
CA GLY A 839 -25.61 22.10 -4.52
C GLY A 839 -25.39 23.60 -4.72
N HIS A 840 -24.10 24.03 -4.72
CA HIS A 840 -23.79 25.45 -4.77
C HIS A 840 -24.09 26.08 -6.14
N PRO A 841 -24.68 27.31 -6.22
CA PRO A 841 -25.04 27.94 -7.51
C PRO A 841 -23.87 28.10 -8.48
N GLN A 842 -22.66 28.37 -7.98
CA GLN A 842 -21.45 28.55 -8.80
C GLN A 842 -20.75 27.24 -9.15
N TYR A 843 -21.28 26.09 -8.75
CA TYR A 843 -20.60 24.79 -8.91
C TYR A 843 -20.24 24.48 -10.35
N LYS A 844 -21.22 24.55 -11.27
CA LYS A 844 -21.00 24.18 -12.69
C LYS A 844 -19.92 25.04 -13.34
N GLU A 845 -19.99 26.34 -13.16
CA GLU A 845 -19.01 27.28 -13.73
C GLU A 845 -17.62 27.03 -13.15
N THR A 846 -17.52 26.85 -11.84
CA THR A 846 -16.24 26.60 -11.16
C THR A 846 -15.61 25.30 -11.64
N MET A 847 -16.38 24.20 -11.74
CA MET A 847 -15.87 22.92 -12.19
C MET A 847 -15.41 22.96 -13.65
N ILE A 848 -16.18 23.59 -14.53
CA ILE A 848 -15.79 23.77 -15.94
C ILE A 848 -14.48 24.55 -16.04
N ASN A 849 -14.33 25.63 -15.26
CA ASN A 849 -13.09 26.41 -15.24
C ASN A 849 -11.91 25.58 -14.74
N TRP A 850 -12.09 24.80 -13.67
CA TRP A 850 -11.02 23.96 -13.15
C TRP A 850 -10.61 22.84 -14.14
N ILE A 851 -11.58 22.23 -14.83
CA ILE A 851 -11.28 21.24 -15.87
C ILE A 851 -10.56 21.90 -17.05
N THR A 852 -10.97 23.11 -17.42
CA THR A 852 -10.34 23.85 -18.51
C THR A 852 -8.86 24.17 -18.18
N ASP A 853 -8.55 24.39 -16.91
CA ASP A 853 -7.18 24.64 -16.42
C ASP A 853 -6.35 23.36 -16.18
N MET A 854 -6.92 22.15 -16.37
CA MET A 854 -6.16 20.90 -16.27
C MET A 854 -5.01 20.85 -17.26
N THR A 855 -3.85 20.36 -16.78
CA THR A 855 -2.66 20.15 -17.61
C THR A 855 -2.65 18.74 -18.22
N TRP A 856 -1.79 18.53 -19.23
CA TRP A 856 -1.66 17.22 -19.92
C TRP A 856 -0.76 16.25 -19.17
N ASP A 857 0.01 16.71 -18.21
CA ASP A 857 0.90 15.91 -17.38
C ASP A 857 0.12 15.13 -16.29
N TRP A 858 0.68 14.00 -15.89
CA TRP A 858 0.16 13.29 -14.72
C TRP A 858 0.56 14.05 -13.46
N SER A 859 -0.41 14.50 -12.70
CA SER A 859 -0.18 15.18 -11.43
C SER A 859 -1.21 14.74 -10.39
N ILE A 860 -0.81 14.72 -9.13
CA ILE A 860 -1.71 14.44 -8.00
C ILE A 860 -2.88 15.43 -7.99
N TYR A 861 -2.66 16.65 -8.43
CA TYR A 861 -3.72 17.64 -8.59
C TYR A 861 -4.79 17.22 -9.60
N ASN A 862 -4.38 16.82 -10.81
CA ASN A 862 -5.31 16.40 -11.87
C ASN A 862 -6.09 15.16 -11.43
N TRP A 863 -5.42 14.22 -10.79
CA TRP A 863 -6.04 13.01 -10.24
C TRP A 863 -7.04 13.35 -9.12
N GLY A 864 -6.67 14.20 -8.15
CA GLY A 864 -7.56 14.66 -7.10
C GLY A 864 -8.78 15.40 -7.64
N LEU A 865 -8.60 16.25 -8.68
CA LEU A 865 -9.71 16.93 -9.35
C LEU A 865 -10.64 15.97 -10.07
N SER A 866 -10.11 14.97 -10.76
CA SER A 866 -10.91 13.92 -11.42
C SER A 866 -11.80 13.19 -10.40
N HIS A 867 -11.24 12.75 -9.28
CA HIS A 867 -11.99 12.12 -8.21
C HIS A 867 -12.99 13.05 -7.52
N PHE A 868 -12.63 14.32 -7.36
CA PHE A 868 -13.55 15.30 -6.81
C PHE A 868 -14.80 15.46 -7.68
N ILE A 869 -14.63 15.54 -9.00
CA ILE A 869 -15.71 15.66 -9.98
C ILE A 869 -16.58 14.41 -9.99
N GLU A 870 -15.97 13.22 -9.96
CA GLU A 870 -16.69 11.94 -9.92
C GLU A 870 -17.64 11.88 -8.72
N ARG A 871 -17.15 12.25 -7.54
CA ARG A 871 -17.89 12.14 -6.29
C ARG A 871 -18.99 13.17 -6.10
N THR A 872 -19.11 14.13 -6.99
CA THR A 872 -20.18 15.14 -6.93
C THR A 872 -21.57 14.62 -7.35
N GLY A 873 -21.79 13.30 -7.26
CA GLY A 873 -23.11 12.64 -7.33
C GLY A 873 -23.99 13.03 -8.51
N GLY A 874 -24.02 12.27 -9.59
CA GLY A 874 -24.87 12.44 -10.78
C GLY A 874 -24.61 13.68 -11.65
N LYS A 875 -23.97 14.70 -11.12
CA LYS A 875 -23.63 15.94 -11.85
C LYS A 875 -22.34 15.82 -12.65
N SER A 876 -21.48 14.85 -12.34
CA SER A 876 -20.25 14.61 -13.09
C SER A 876 -20.52 14.27 -14.55
N SER A 877 -21.50 13.38 -14.81
CA SER A 877 -21.91 13.04 -16.18
C SER A 877 -22.43 14.25 -16.94
N GLU A 878 -23.23 15.11 -16.30
CA GLU A 878 -23.74 16.34 -16.91
C GLU A 878 -22.61 17.31 -17.27
N LEU A 879 -21.64 17.50 -16.37
CA LEU A 879 -20.47 18.35 -16.63
C LEU A 879 -19.62 17.83 -17.78
N LEU A 880 -19.39 16.52 -17.81
CA LEU A 880 -18.61 15.88 -18.88
C LEU A 880 -19.34 15.97 -20.23
N MET A 881 -20.66 15.83 -20.25
CA MET A 881 -21.46 16.04 -21.46
C MET A 881 -21.38 17.46 -21.98
N ILE A 882 -21.49 18.48 -21.12
CA ILE A 882 -21.32 19.91 -21.51
C ILE A 882 -19.95 20.13 -22.14
N LEU A 883 -18.89 19.55 -21.58
CA LEU A 883 -17.55 19.66 -22.14
C LEU A 883 -17.41 18.92 -23.49
N MET A 884 -18.06 17.76 -23.63
CA MET A 884 -18.09 17.00 -24.91
C MET A 884 -18.84 17.76 -26.01
N GLU A 885 -19.84 18.57 -25.67
CA GLU A 885 -20.58 19.40 -26.65
C GLU A 885 -19.70 20.47 -27.29
N LYS A 886 -18.63 20.92 -26.64
CA LYS A 886 -17.65 21.81 -27.26
C LYS A 886 -16.98 21.18 -28.49
N GLY A 887 -16.85 19.86 -28.52
CA GLY A 887 -16.38 19.08 -29.66
C GLY A 887 -14.91 19.23 -30.02
N ASP A 888 -14.17 20.13 -29.35
CA ASP A 888 -12.76 20.32 -29.60
C ASP A 888 -11.90 19.20 -28.99
N LYS A 889 -10.74 18.99 -29.58
CA LYS A 889 -9.81 17.92 -29.19
C LYS A 889 -9.36 18.03 -27.73
N ASP A 890 -9.13 19.23 -27.22
CA ASP A 890 -8.65 19.45 -25.85
C ASP A 890 -9.71 19.06 -24.81
N SER A 891 -10.93 19.55 -25.01
CA SER A 891 -12.07 19.20 -24.17
C SER A 891 -12.36 17.71 -24.13
N LEU A 892 -12.37 17.03 -25.30
CA LEU A 892 -12.57 15.58 -25.39
C LEU A 892 -11.44 14.80 -24.70
N MET A 893 -10.20 15.25 -24.80
CA MET A 893 -9.06 14.61 -24.13
C MET A 893 -9.17 14.75 -22.60
N LYS A 894 -9.55 15.91 -22.09
CA LYS A 894 -9.77 16.15 -20.66
C LYS A 894 -10.89 15.29 -20.09
N VAL A 895 -11.98 15.18 -20.83
CA VAL A 895 -13.09 14.27 -20.50
C VAL A 895 -12.63 12.82 -20.45
N ALA A 896 -11.93 12.35 -21.49
CA ALA A 896 -11.42 10.97 -21.55
C ALA A 896 -10.45 10.68 -20.41
N ARG A 897 -9.62 11.65 -20.03
CA ARG A 897 -8.72 11.55 -18.90
C ARG A 897 -9.45 11.44 -17.56
N ILE A 898 -10.46 12.28 -17.32
CA ILE A 898 -11.28 12.21 -16.11
C ILE A 898 -11.94 10.83 -16.00
N ILE A 899 -12.52 10.33 -17.07
CA ILE A 899 -13.11 8.98 -17.12
C ILE A 899 -12.06 7.91 -16.76
N ARG A 900 -10.85 8.00 -17.31
CA ARG A 900 -9.76 7.07 -17.00
C ARG A 900 -9.32 7.14 -15.54
N ASP A 901 -9.06 8.35 -15.04
CA ASP A 901 -8.49 8.56 -13.70
C ASP A 901 -9.47 8.18 -12.59
N THR A 902 -10.76 8.23 -12.86
CA THR A 902 -11.82 7.88 -11.91
C THR A 902 -12.22 6.41 -11.96
N ASN A 903 -11.66 5.61 -12.87
CA ASN A 903 -12.13 4.25 -13.13
C ASN A 903 -13.65 4.20 -13.37
N ASN A 904 -14.19 5.27 -13.91
CA ASN A 904 -15.61 5.37 -14.14
C ASN A 904 -16.02 4.38 -15.24
N SER A 905 -16.58 3.27 -14.81
CA SER A 905 -17.08 2.21 -15.69
C SER A 905 -18.40 2.56 -16.37
N ASN A 906 -18.76 3.84 -16.44
CA ASN A 906 -19.94 4.28 -17.20
C ASN A 906 -19.65 4.11 -18.68
N ILE A 907 -20.05 2.93 -19.20
CA ILE A 907 -19.85 2.53 -20.58
C ILE A 907 -20.49 3.55 -21.54
N GLU A 908 -21.65 4.11 -21.20
CA GLU A 908 -22.35 5.08 -22.04
C GLU A 908 -21.53 6.35 -22.27
N LEU A 909 -20.92 6.89 -21.20
CA LEU A 909 -20.01 8.03 -21.33
C LEU A 909 -18.77 7.69 -22.16
N CYS A 910 -18.19 6.52 -21.96
CA CYS A 910 -17.07 6.04 -22.77
C CYS A 910 -17.43 5.98 -24.26
N LEU A 911 -18.55 5.36 -24.58
CA LEU A 911 -19.02 5.22 -25.96
C LEU A 911 -19.42 6.56 -26.58
N GLU A 912 -19.89 7.50 -25.76
CA GLU A 912 -20.22 8.85 -26.23
C GLU A 912 -18.97 9.63 -26.64
N VAL A 913 -17.85 9.47 -25.92
CA VAL A 913 -16.55 10.00 -26.34
C VAL A 913 -16.11 9.35 -27.67
N ILE A 914 -16.24 8.02 -27.77
CA ILE A 914 -15.87 7.28 -29.01
C ILE A 914 -16.67 7.77 -30.22
N LYS A 915 -17.95 8.08 -30.06
CA LYS A 915 -18.78 8.62 -31.16
C LYS A 915 -18.25 9.95 -31.69
N ARG A 916 -17.66 10.79 -30.85
CA ARG A 916 -17.29 12.17 -31.17
C ARG A 916 -15.85 12.35 -31.65
N THR A 917 -14.99 11.31 -31.59
CA THR A 917 -13.58 11.48 -31.95
C THR A 917 -13.02 10.33 -32.78
N LYS A 918 -12.21 10.67 -33.79
CA LYS A 918 -11.35 9.70 -34.49
C LYS A 918 -9.90 9.75 -33.98
N ASN A 919 -9.61 10.59 -32.98
CA ASN A 919 -8.26 10.75 -32.48
C ASN A 919 -7.85 9.53 -31.66
N LYS A 920 -6.80 8.83 -32.13
CA LYS A 920 -6.29 7.61 -31.50
C LYS A 920 -5.88 7.82 -30.04
N ALA A 921 -5.28 8.96 -29.70
CA ALA A 921 -4.85 9.23 -28.32
C ALA A 921 -6.03 9.33 -27.36
N ILE A 922 -7.15 9.93 -27.79
CA ILE A 922 -8.38 10.00 -26.97
C ILE A 922 -9.02 8.61 -26.86
N ILE A 923 -9.08 7.88 -27.98
CA ILE A 923 -9.62 6.51 -28.01
C ILE A 923 -8.80 5.60 -27.08
N ASN A 924 -7.48 5.75 -27.04
CA ASN A 924 -6.62 4.99 -26.13
C ASN A 924 -6.88 5.31 -24.66
N GLN A 925 -7.20 6.56 -24.28
CA GLN A 925 -7.60 6.88 -22.91
C GLN A 925 -8.86 6.11 -22.48
N ILE A 926 -9.85 6.03 -23.39
CA ILE A 926 -11.08 5.28 -23.14
C ILE A 926 -10.82 3.76 -23.12
N ASP A 927 -9.96 3.26 -24.03
CA ASP A 927 -9.52 1.86 -24.01
C ASP A 927 -8.88 1.52 -22.66
N THR A 928 -7.96 2.35 -22.18
CA THR A 928 -7.31 2.19 -20.86
C THR A 928 -8.33 2.24 -19.73
N ALA A 929 -9.27 3.19 -19.74
CA ALA A 929 -10.32 3.29 -18.72
C ALA A 929 -11.16 2.01 -18.63
N LEU A 930 -11.55 1.46 -19.78
CA LEU A 930 -12.34 0.23 -19.84
C LEU A 930 -11.53 -1.01 -19.45
N ARG A 931 -10.22 -1.02 -19.65
CA ARG A 931 -9.34 -2.13 -19.22
C ARG A 931 -9.08 -2.13 -17.73
N SER A 932 -9.20 -1.00 -17.06
CA SER A 932 -9.02 -0.93 -15.62
C SER A 932 -10.02 -1.86 -14.92
N THR A 933 -9.51 -2.87 -14.22
CA THR A 933 -10.33 -3.86 -13.52
C THR A 933 -10.63 -3.46 -12.09
N GLY A 934 -9.97 -2.38 -11.59
CA GLY A 934 -9.98 -2.08 -10.17
C GLY A 934 -9.24 -3.15 -9.37
N VAL A 935 -9.55 -3.24 -8.09
CA VAL A 935 -9.05 -4.33 -7.24
C VAL A 935 -9.85 -5.59 -7.54
N VAL A 936 -9.18 -6.60 -8.07
CA VAL A 936 -9.76 -7.93 -8.33
C VAL A 936 -9.30 -8.91 -7.27
N MET A 937 -10.18 -9.81 -6.87
CA MET A 937 -9.93 -10.82 -5.84
C MET A 937 -10.18 -12.22 -6.40
N GLY A 938 -9.47 -13.21 -5.85
CA GLY A 938 -9.64 -14.61 -6.23
C GLY A 938 -8.55 -15.13 -7.16
N HIS A 939 -8.46 -16.44 -7.25
CA HIS A 939 -7.42 -17.14 -8.01
C HIS A 939 -7.41 -16.76 -9.50
N TYR A 940 -8.60 -16.55 -10.08
CA TYR A 940 -8.77 -16.11 -11.47
C TYR A 940 -9.31 -14.67 -11.57
N GLY A 941 -9.13 -13.84 -10.55
CA GLY A 941 -9.79 -12.55 -10.42
C GLY A 941 -9.65 -11.63 -11.63
N ILE A 942 -8.46 -11.57 -12.26
CA ILE A 942 -8.24 -10.77 -13.48
C ILE A 942 -9.02 -11.36 -14.67
N ALA A 943 -9.01 -12.67 -14.84
CA ALA A 943 -9.72 -13.35 -15.91
C ALA A 943 -11.25 -13.14 -15.80
N GLU A 944 -11.79 -13.31 -14.59
CA GLU A 944 -13.20 -13.08 -14.31
C GLU A 944 -13.61 -11.61 -14.51
N ALA A 945 -12.74 -10.68 -14.15
CA ALA A 945 -12.98 -9.26 -14.42
C ALA A 945 -13.06 -8.96 -15.92
N TYR A 946 -12.19 -9.55 -16.72
CA TYR A 946 -12.23 -9.41 -18.17
C TYR A 946 -13.50 -10.05 -18.78
N GLU A 947 -13.90 -11.22 -18.33
CA GLU A 947 -15.14 -11.87 -18.74
C GLU A 947 -16.36 -11.00 -18.46
N ASN A 948 -16.43 -10.42 -17.25
CA ASN A 948 -17.50 -9.52 -16.87
C ASN A 948 -17.54 -8.26 -17.74
N LYS A 949 -16.37 -7.67 -18.05
CA LYS A 949 -16.30 -6.50 -18.95
C LYS A 949 -16.70 -6.83 -20.37
N ALA A 950 -16.32 -7.99 -20.90
CA ALA A 950 -16.78 -8.46 -22.20
C ALA A 950 -18.30 -8.58 -22.22
N LYS A 951 -18.89 -9.18 -21.19
CA LYS A 951 -20.35 -9.34 -21.03
C LYS A 951 -21.08 -8.00 -20.96
N MET A 952 -20.56 -7.03 -20.25
CA MET A 952 -21.14 -5.68 -20.17
C MET A 952 -21.18 -4.97 -21.53
N LEU A 953 -20.20 -5.21 -22.39
CA LEU A 953 -20.12 -4.61 -23.71
C LEU A 953 -20.98 -5.31 -24.79
N GLU A 954 -21.47 -6.53 -24.53
CA GLU A 954 -22.24 -7.29 -25.51
C GLU A 954 -23.51 -6.57 -25.99
N SER A 955 -24.16 -5.77 -25.12
CA SER A 955 -25.35 -4.98 -25.48
C SER A 955 -25.07 -3.92 -26.58
N TYR A 956 -23.83 -3.49 -26.74
CA TYR A 956 -23.40 -2.47 -27.69
C TYR A 956 -22.72 -3.05 -28.96
N LYS A 957 -22.64 -4.38 -29.08
CA LYS A 957 -21.96 -5.09 -30.17
C LYS A 957 -22.50 -4.74 -31.56
N ASN A 958 -23.81 -4.42 -31.63
CA ASN A 958 -24.51 -4.06 -32.82
C ASN A 958 -24.96 -2.59 -32.87
N ASP A 959 -24.19 -1.71 -32.21
CA ASP A 959 -24.51 -0.28 -32.23
C ASP A 959 -24.62 0.26 -33.64
N LYS A 960 -25.57 1.21 -33.87
CA LYS A 960 -25.79 1.84 -35.16
C LYS A 960 -24.61 2.68 -35.64
N ASN A 961 -23.82 3.20 -34.72
CA ASN A 961 -22.60 3.94 -35.03
C ASN A 961 -21.47 2.96 -35.31
N LEU A 962 -20.98 2.97 -36.54
CA LEU A 962 -19.95 2.03 -37.02
C LEU A 962 -18.65 2.13 -36.18
N GLN A 963 -18.28 3.31 -35.73
CA GLN A 963 -17.08 3.51 -34.93
C GLN A 963 -17.22 2.87 -33.57
N VAL A 964 -18.37 3.05 -32.90
CA VAL A 964 -18.70 2.39 -31.62
C VAL A 964 -18.73 0.87 -31.80
N LYS A 965 -19.43 0.39 -32.85
CA LYS A 965 -19.50 -1.03 -33.18
C LYS A 965 -18.11 -1.65 -33.32
N ASN A 966 -17.23 -1.02 -34.10
CA ASN A 966 -15.88 -1.51 -34.34
C ASN A 966 -15.03 -1.48 -33.03
N PHE A 967 -15.16 -0.43 -32.24
CA PHE A 967 -14.47 -0.31 -30.94
C PHE A 967 -14.93 -1.39 -29.99
N VAL A 968 -16.24 -1.56 -29.81
CA VAL A 968 -16.83 -2.55 -28.88
C VAL A 968 -16.44 -3.98 -29.28
N ASN A 969 -16.56 -4.32 -30.57
CA ASN A 969 -16.18 -5.66 -31.05
C ASN A 969 -14.70 -5.97 -30.80
N ARG A 970 -13.82 -4.98 -31.00
CA ARG A 970 -12.40 -5.11 -30.71
C ARG A 970 -12.18 -5.31 -29.21
N MET A 971 -12.88 -4.57 -28.35
CA MET A 971 -12.74 -4.67 -26.90
C MET A 971 -13.23 -6.02 -26.38
N ILE A 972 -14.40 -6.49 -26.83
CA ILE A 972 -14.94 -7.80 -26.46
C ILE A 972 -13.94 -8.90 -26.82
N LYS A 973 -13.43 -8.88 -28.07
CA LYS A 973 -12.41 -9.84 -28.50
C LYS A 973 -11.19 -9.80 -27.60
N SER A 974 -10.65 -8.62 -27.34
CA SER A 974 -9.48 -8.44 -26.50
C SER A 974 -9.68 -8.91 -25.06
N PHE A 975 -10.83 -8.66 -24.46
CA PHE A 975 -11.15 -9.14 -23.12
C PHE A 975 -11.31 -10.65 -23.06
N THR A 976 -11.96 -11.27 -24.05
CA THR A 976 -12.12 -12.72 -24.12
C THR A 976 -10.78 -13.43 -24.28
N GLU A 977 -9.91 -12.92 -25.19
CA GLU A 977 -8.56 -13.44 -25.37
C GLU A 977 -7.70 -13.24 -24.12
N GLY A 978 -7.81 -12.06 -23.48
CA GLY A 978 -7.11 -11.75 -22.23
C GLY A 978 -7.53 -12.65 -21.08
N ALA A 979 -8.81 -12.91 -20.91
CA ALA A 979 -9.33 -13.82 -19.89
C ALA A 979 -8.80 -15.24 -20.06
N THR A 980 -8.79 -15.74 -21.30
CA THR A 980 -8.28 -17.08 -21.60
C THR A 980 -6.78 -17.19 -21.34
N ALA A 981 -6.01 -16.18 -21.77
CA ALA A 981 -4.57 -16.14 -21.54
C ALA A 981 -4.24 -16.07 -20.03
N GLU A 982 -5.00 -15.29 -19.28
CA GLU A 982 -4.77 -15.12 -17.85
C GLU A 982 -5.12 -16.38 -17.05
N ARG A 983 -6.19 -17.10 -17.39
CA ARG A 983 -6.46 -18.42 -16.78
C ARG A 983 -5.32 -19.39 -17.02
N LYS A 984 -4.86 -19.49 -18.24
CA LYS A 984 -3.73 -20.36 -18.61
C LYS A 984 -2.46 -19.98 -17.82
N ARG A 985 -2.15 -18.69 -17.73
CA ARG A 985 -0.98 -18.20 -16.97
C ARG A 985 -1.05 -18.60 -15.48
N VAL A 986 -2.22 -18.42 -14.87
CA VAL A 986 -2.44 -18.76 -13.46
C VAL A 986 -2.29 -20.26 -13.21
N ASP A 987 -2.84 -21.10 -14.11
CA ASP A 987 -2.73 -22.56 -14.01
C ASP A 987 -1.28 -23.02 -14.15
N GLU A 988 -0.54 -22.50 -15.14
CA GLU A 988 0.87 -22.80 -15.35
C GLU A 988 1.75 -22.34 -14.18
N GLU A 989 1.47 -21.18 -13.61
CA GLU A 989 2.20 -20.63 -12.46
C GLU A 989 1.96 -21.47 -11.21
N THR A 990 0.71 -21.87 -10.99
CA THR A 990 0.33 -22.75 -9.87
C THR A 990 0.99 -24.11 -10.00
N GLY A 991 1.02 -24.68 -11.20
CA GLY A 991 1.72 -25.94 -11.47
C GLY A 991 3.22 -25.85 -11.21
N ARG A 992 3.87 -24.78 -11.68
CA ARG A 992 5.31 -24.55 -11.44
C ARG A 992 5.64 -24.38 -9.95
N ARG A 993 4.79 -23.67 -9.19
CA ARG A 993 4.95 -23.50 -7.75
C ARG A 993 4.86 -24.83 -7.01
N LYS A 994 3.85 -25.65 -7.32
CA LYS A 994 3.69 -26.97 -6.70
C LYS A 994 4.93 -27.85 -6.91
N ILE A 995 5.43 -27.93 -8.12
CA ILE A 995 6.66 -28.72 -8.43
C ILE A 995 7.85 -28.20 -7.62
N ARG A 996 8.06 -26.89 -7.54
CA ARG A 996 9.18 -26.30 -6.80
C ARG A 996 9.14 -26.61 -5.31
N PHE A 997 7.96 -26.56 -4.70
CA PHE A 997 7.80 -26.73 -3.26
C PHE A 997 7.71 -28.21 -2.84
N GLU A 998 7.20 -29.10 -3.70
CA GLU A 998 7.17 -30.54 -3.44
C GLU A 998 8.56 -31.18 -3.52
N GLU A 999 9.49 -30.61 -4.27
CA GLU A 999 10.88 -31.08 -4.37
C GLU A 999 11.75 -30.71 -3.15
N GLY A 1000 11.19 -30.03 -2.15
CA GLY A 1000 11.85 -29.72 -0.87
C GLY A 1000 12.97 -28.67 -0.96
N LEU A 1001 12.88 -27.77 -1.93
CA LEU A 1001 13.84 -26.70 -2.19
C LEU A 1001 13.35 -25.34 -1.71
#